data_a7f86f30dedca81bffecf041c35bf134
#
_entry.id   a7f86f30dedca81bffecf041c35bf134
#
_cell.length_a   1.000
_cell.length_b   1.000
_cell.length_c   1.000
_cell.angle_alpha   90.00
_cell.angle_beta   90.00
_cell.angle_gamma   90.00
#
_symmetry.space_group_name_H-M   'P 1'
#
loop_
_entity.id
_entity.type
_entity.pdbx_description
1 polymer ?
#
loop_
_entity_poly.entity_id
_entity_poly.type
_entity_poly.pdbx_seq_one_letter_code
_entity_poly.pdbx_strand_id
1 'polypeptide(L)'
;MFTKFWAFEYINTRWKMSKITYINKSSCVIKNVKFNGDATIGPNAILCDCEVGTNAKIFCSQIYESQIGDNTSVVNSQIENSSVGTNCEIGPFSHIRPGSKIGTSCRIGNFVEIKKSEIGACCKISHLSYVGDATLGENVNVGCGVIFANYDGEKKHHTNVGDNVFIGSNCNLIAPLSIGCGVFIAAGSTVTKDLRDDTFCIARERETIKEGYKNLYAQKFEPQQKQYFGTDGIRLEGTKEEFFEIGKKFGEAISSTKTKKIVLGRDTRPSGKTIREGILTGITNAQIFDLGVVSTPCIAFMTKAIGADFGVVLTASHNPESFNGIKVFDKNGQKLSELHEKELEQKLQNIDKNYKNQQNFGKKQAKNVKITKITPQKYISHIMNLSKKLKDFDVAIDVSGGASEKLAQRVFEKLGARVHIIGKSKDHKINDGCGCLHLEHLKQYMKDYGVPIGFAYDGDADRVLAVNEKLEVVDGDKFLFILAQELKRQGKLKNDCIVTTVMSNLSLIQELKKQGISTSITPVGDKYVIEEMNHLDASLGGEQSGHIITKDVCGSGDGLLLSVLISNLVFSSKKSLSALSRLELYTQYQQSFKTLQSQIILDSNELKSKVKEFEEYLGEDGRILIRKSGTEPKLRLLVEAKNKRKAKKVFSSLSKLIENMC
;
A
#
# COMPACT_ATOMS: atom_id res chain seq x y z
N MET A 1 22.47 7.82 27.33
CA MET A 1 21.97 7.96 28.72
C MET A 1 20.64 7.23 28.80
N PHE A 2 20.66 5.90 28.75
CA PHE A 2 19.55 5.00 29.11
C PHE A 2 20.14 3.62 29.31
N THR A 3 20.61 3.40 30.51
CA THR A 3 21.03 2.08 30.99
C THR A 3 20.50 1.95 32.41
N LYS A 4 19.99 0.78 32.72
CA LYS A 4 19.63 0.25 34.03
C LYS A 4 18.19 0.48 34.48
N PHE A 5 17.36 -0.55 34.30
CA PHE A 5 16.42 -0.97 35.33
C PHE A 5 16.38 -2.50 35.36
N TRP A 6 17.19 -3.08 36.22
CA TRP A 6 17.04 -4.42 36.76
C TRP A 6 16.94 -4.27 38.27
N ALA A 7 15.83 -4.59 38.83
CA ALA A 7 15.73 -4.92 40.24
C ALA A 7 14.76 -6.07 40.44
N PHE A 8 15.30 -7.22 40.76
CA PHE A 8 14.57 -8.33 41.32
C PHE A 8 14.40 -8.08 42.83
N GLU A 9 13.17 -8.09 43.33
CA GLU A 9 12.92 -8.37 44.76
C GLU A 9 12.18 -9.69 44.88
N TYR A 10 12.85 -10.62 45.52
CA TYR A 10 12.29 -11.87 46.02
C TYR A 10 11.59 -11.58 47.36
N ILE A 11 10.30 -11.86 47.45
CA ILE A 11 9.62 -12.00 48.74
C ILE A 11 9.24 -13.47 48.88
N ASN A 12 9.91 -14.10 49.85
CA ASN A 12 9.67 -15.50 50.28
C ASN A 12 8.47 -15.55 51.22
N THR A 13 7.37 -16.14 50.80
CA THR A 13 6.37 -16.75 51.72
C THR A 13 5.90 -18.07 51.13
N ARG A 14 5.89 -19.11 52.00
CA ARG A 14 5.53 -20.49 51.73
C ARG A 14 4.12 -20.62 51.13
N TRP A 15 4.03 -20.62 49.78
CA TRP A 15 2.88 -21.08 49.01
C TRP A 15 3.37 -22.07 47.94
N LYS A 16 2.59 -23.10 47.61
CA LYS A 16 2.87 -24.00 46.49
C LYS A 16 3.34 -23.14 45.32
N MET A 17 4.55 -23.35 44.82
CA MET A 17 5.11 -22.55 43.73
C MET A 17 4.21 -22.73 42.49
N SER A 18 3.45 -21.69 42.16
CA SER A 18 2.65 -21.64 40.94
C SER A 18 3.57 -21.75 39.74
N LYS A 19 3.25 -22.66 38.81
CA LYS A 19 4.04 -22.82 37.58
C LYS A 19 3.59 -21.80 36.54
N ILE A 20 4.30 -20.71 36.41
CA ILE A 20 4.04 -19.72 35.37
C ILE A 20 4.77 -20.10 34.09
N THR A 21 4.00 -20.44 33.06
CA THR A 21 4.52 -20.76 31.73
C THR A 21 4.56 -19.51 30.87
N TYR A 22 5.76 -19.09 30.46
CA TYR A 22 5.94 -17.96 29.56
C TYR A 22 6.21 -18.44 28.13
N ILE A 23 5.47 -17.88 27.17
CA ILE A 23 5.78 -17.99 25.75
C ILE A 23 6.44 -16.68 25.34
N ASN A 24 7.75 -16.72 25.05
CA ASN A 24 8.58 -15.53 24.78
C ASN A 24 8.59 -14.50 25.92
N LYS A 25 9.15 -14.88 27.06
CA LYS A 25 9.24 -14.05 28.30
C LYS A 25 9.88 -12.66 28.06
N SER A 26 10.83 -12.56 27.14
CA SER A 26 11.55 -11.31 26.86
C SER A 26 10.66 -10.21 26.24
N SER A 27 9.50 -10.57 25.70
CA SER A 27 8.53 -9.61 25.17
C SER A 27 7.41 -9.24 26.14
N CYS A 28 7.43 -9.77 27.38
CA CYS A 28 6.42 -9.50 28.39
C CYS A 28 6.90 -8.47 29.42
N VAL A 29 5.98 -7.62 29.90
CA VAL A 29 6.20 -6.70 31.01
C VAL A 29 5.32 -7.16 32.17
N ILE A 30 5.93 -7.57 33.29
CA ILE A 30 5.24 -8.05 34.49
C ILE A 30 5.70 -7.20 35.68
N LYS A 31 4.78 -6.44 36.26
CA LYS A 31 5.07 -5.55 37.39
C LYS A 31 4.00 -5.70 38.46
N ASN A 32 4.38 -6.03 39.68
CA ASN A 32 3.49 -6.17 40.84
C ASN A 32 2.26 -7.05 40.56
N VAL A 33 2.50 -8.28 40.08
CA VAL A 33 1.44 -9.24 39.71
C VAL A 33 1.39 -10.37 40.70
N LYS A 34 0.22 -10.63 41.28
CA LYS A 34 -0.06 -11.77 42.13
C LYS A 34 -0.68 -12.89 41.30
N PHE A 35 -0.03 -14.07 41.27
CA PHE A 35 -0.57 -15.27 40.63
C PHE A 35 -1.13 -16.21 41.69
N ASN A 36 -2.39 -16.54 41.58
CA ASN A 36 -3.09 -17.42 42.54
C ASN A 36 -2.91 -18.92 42.26
N GLY A 37 -2.30 -19.26 41.12
CA GLY A 37 -2.01 -20.64 40.69
C GLY A 37 -1.23 -20.65 39.38
N ASP A 38 -1.21 -21.79 38.70
CA ASP A 38 -0.56 -21.95 37.40
C ASP A 38 -1.20 -21.03 36.38
N ALA A 39 -0.39 -20.39 35.51
CA ALA A 39 -0.89 -19.53 34.45
C ALA A 39 0.01 -19.58 33.20
N THR A 40 -0.55 -19.26 32.04
CA THR A 40 0.18 -19.17 30.79
C THR A 40 0.18 -17.70 30.30
N ILE A 41 1.36 -17.10 30.21
CA ILE A 41 1.54 -15.73 29.73
C ILE A 41 2.24 -15.77 28.37
N GLY A 42 1.55 -15.29 27.35
CA GLY A 42 2.01 -15.28 25.97
C GLY A 42 2.86 -14.06 25.62
N PRO A 43 3.33 -13.96 24.36
CA PRO A 43 4.16 -12.84 23.92
C PRO A 43 3.41 -11.51 24.03
N ASN A 44 4.16 -10.44 24.24
CA ASN A 44 3.68 -9.06 24.28
C ASN A 44 2.58 -8.79 25.33
N ALA A 45 2.53 -9.57 26.40
CA ALA A 45 1.63 -9.32 27.53
C ALA A 45 2.23 -8.24 28.46
N ILE A 46 1.40 -7.28 28.85
CA ILE A 46 1.75 -6.24 29.84
C ILE A 46 0.79 -6.40 31.01
N LEU A 47 1.32 -6.77 32.17
CA LEU A 47 0.54 -6.97 33.40
C LEU A 47 1.13 -6.05 34.49
N CYS A 48 0.34 -5.13 35.00
CA CYS A 48 0.76 -4.21 36.07
C CYS A 48 -0.30 -4.11 37.17
N ASP A 49 0.13 -4.32 38.39
CA ASP A 49 -0.71 -4.16 39.59
C ASP A 49 -1.98 -5.04 39.54
N CYS A 50 -1.84 -6.33 39.16
CA CYS A 50 -2.95 -7.24 38.86
C CYS A 50 -2.94 -8.50 39.73
N GLU A 51 -4.12 -9.15 39.84
CA GLU A 51 -4.25 -10.53 40.27
C GLU A 51 -4.66 -11.45 39.11
N VAL A 52 -3.99 -12.59 38.97
CA VAL A 52 -4.24 -13.58 37.92
C VAL A 52 -4.56 -14.93 38.53
N GLY A 53 -5.73 -15.46 38.20
CA GLY A 53 -6.25 -16.73 38.69
C GLY A 53 -5.54 -17.95 38.09
N THR A 54 -5.90 -19.10 38.62
CA THR A 54 -5.35 -20.41 38.25
C THR A 54 -5.75 -20.76 36.81
N ASN A 55 -4.83 -21.34 36.03
CA ASN A 55 -5.03 -21.74 34.63
C ASN A 55 -5.42 -20.58 33.69
N ALA A 56 -5.26 -19.33 34.10
CA ALA A 56 -5.50 -18.20 33.22
C ALA A 56 -4.49 -18.17 32.04
N LYS A 57 -4.99 -17.75 30.88
CA LYS A 57 -4.20 -17.64 29.62
C LYS A 57 -4.25 -16.22 29.11
N ILE A 58 -3.12 -15.53 29.06
CA ILE A 58 -3.06 -14.11 28.66
C ILE A 58 -2.06 -13.94 27.50
N PHE A 59 -2.54 -13.51 26.34
CA PHE A 59 -1.74 -13.35 25.12
C PHE A 59 -1.91 -11.96 24.52
N CYS A 60 -0.79 -11.27 24.21
CA CYS A 60 -0.78 -9.99 23.51
C CYS A 60 -1.74 -8.95 24.09
N SER A 61 -1.89 -8.93 25.43
CA SER A 61 -2.90 -8.13 26.11
C SER A 61 -2.28 -7.22 27.16
N GLN A 62 -2.97 -6.12 27.45
CA GLN A 62 -2.56 -5.14 28.46
C GLN A 62 -3.56 -5.13 29.61
N ILE A 63 -3.08 -5.40 30.83
CA ILE A 63 -3.94 -5.52 32.02
C ILE A 63 -3.34 -4.68 33.14
N TYR A 64 -4.11 -3.72 33.60
CA TYR A 64 -3.70 -2.76 34.62
C TYR A 64 -4.71 -2.75 35.79
N GLU A 65 -4.22 -2.77 37.02
CA GLU A 65 -5.02 -2.60 38.25
C GLU A 65 -6.28 -3.50 38.28
N SER A 66 -6.17 -4.74 37.78
CA SER A 66 -7.33 -5.58 37.47
C SER A 66 -7.20 -6.99 38.04
N GLN A 67 -8.34 -7.69 38.15
CA GLN A 67 -8.41 -9.07 38.61
C GLN A 67 -8.91 -9.96 37.47
N ILE A 68 -8.20 -11.06 37.21
CA ILE A 68 -8.56 -12.08 36.21
C ILE A 68 -8.82 -13.37 36.93
N GLY A 69 -10.03 -13.92 36.78
CA GLY A 69 -10.46 -15.17 37.40
C GLY A 69 -9.82 -16.43 36.82
N ASP A 70 -10.06 -17.55 37.51
CA ASP A 70 -9.52 -18.85 37.10
C ASP A 70 -10.04 -19.32 35.74
N ASN A 71 -9.21 -20.05 34.99
CA ASN A 71 -9.50 -20.60 33.67
C ASN A 71 -9.92 -19.56 32.61
N THR A 72 -9.66 -18.29 32.85
CA THR A 72 -10.04 -17.19 31.95
C THR A 72 -8.97 -16.95 30.90
N SER A 73 -9.42 -16.78 29.67
CA SER A 73 -8.55 -16.46 28.51
C SER A 73 -8.70 -15.01 28.10
N VAL A 74 -7.57 -14.28 27.95
CA VAL A 74 -7.53 -12.89 27.48
C VAL A 74 -6.56 -12.80 26.30
N VAL A 75 -7.07 -12.39 25.13
CA VAL A 75 -6.30 -12.36 23.90
C VAL A 75 -6.43 -11.00 23.19
N ASN A 76 -5.30 -10.38 22.83
CA ASN A 76 -5.24 -9.10 22.08
C ASN A 76 -6.20 -8.04 22.64
N SER A 77 -6.27 -7.88 23.97
CA SER A 77 -7.28 -7.02 24.62
C SER A 77 -6.69 -6.15 25.71
N GLN A 78 -7.41 -5.10 26.08
CA GLN A 78 -7.04 -4.16 27.14
C GLN A 78 -8.05 -4.24 28.29
N ILE A 79 -7.57 -4.33 29.54
CA ILE A 79 -8.39 -4.37 30.76
C ILE A 79 -7.77 -3.44 31.79
N GLU A 80 -8.56 -2.49 32.29
CA GLU A 80 -8.11 -1.44 33.20
C GLU A 80 -9.04 -1.32 34.41
N ASN A 81 -8.49 -1.31 35.61
CA ASN A 81 -9.19 -1.10 36.88
C ASN A 81 -10.57 -1.80 36.92
N SER A 82 -10.56 -3.10 36.65
CA SER A 82 -11.77 -3.92 36.43
C SER A 82 -11.57 -5.35 36.94
N SER A 83 -12.68 -6.09 37.08
CA SER A 83 -12.64 -7.50 37.46
C SER A 83 -13.29 -8.37 36.40
N VAL A 84 -12.67 -9.51 36.09
CA VAL A 84 -13.18 -10.54 35.19
C VAL A 84 -13.28 -11.83 35.96
N GLY A 85 -14.48 -12.45 35.95
CA GLY A 85 -14.78 -13.70 36.63
C GLY A 85 -14.05 -14.92 36.06
N THR A 86 -14.41 -16.09 36.56
CA THR A 86 -13.82 -17.37 36.15
C THR A 86 -14.42 -17.86 34.82
N ASN A 87 -13.66 -18.70 34.10
CA ASN A 87 -14.11 -19.38 32.86
C ASN A 87 -14.56 -18.39 31.76
N CYS A 88 -13.99 -17.19 31.70
CA CYS A 88 -14.34 -16.17 30.70
C CYS A 88 -13.44 -16.26 29.48
N GLU A 89 -14.00 -15.84 28.34
CA GLU A 89 -13.27 -15.61 27.09
C GLU A 89 -13.31 -14.12 26.73
N ILE A 90 -12.16 -13.42 26.76
CA ILE A 90 -12.03 -11.99 26.47
C ILE A 90 -11.19 -11.80 25.22
N GLY A 91 -11.77 -11.13 24.23
CA GLY A 91 -11.07 -10.79 22.99
C GLY A 91 -11.38 -11.68 21.79
N PRO A 92 -10.64 -11.49 20.69
CA PRO A 92 -9.60 -10.45 20.55
C PRO A 92 -10.18 -9.04 20.37
N PHE A 93 -9.35 -8.02 20.63
CA PHE A 93 -9.65 -6.60 20.44
C PHE A 93 -10.84 -6.08 21.26
N SER A 94 -10.95 -6.54 22.51
CA SER A 94 -11.90 -6.00 23.49
C SER A 94 -11.23 -4.97 24.37
N HIS A 95 -12.02 -3.95 24.80
CA HIS A 95 -11.56 -2.95 25.76
C HIS A 95 -12.49 -2.92 26.97
N ILE A 96 -12.02 -3.42 28.10
CA ILE A 96 -12.74 -3.36 29.39
C ILE A 96 -12.16 -2.19 30.18
N ARG A 97 -12.96 -1.12 30.26
CA ARG A 97 -12.54 0.17 30.84
C ARG A 97 -12.81 0.23 32.35
N PRO A 98 -12.18 1.19 33.04
CA PRO A 98 -12.26 1.31 34.48
C PRO A 98 -13.68 1.27 35.05
N GLY A 99 -13.83 0.57 36.17
CA GLY A 99 -15.08 0.43 36.90
C GLY A 99 -16.03 -0.61 36.35
N SER A 100 -15.50 -1.58 35.57
CA SER A 100 -16.31 -2.67 35.02
C SER A 100 -16.11 -3.98 35.77
N LYS A 101 -17.21 -4.75 35.92
CA LYS A 101 -17.19 -6.08 36.55
C LYS A 101 -17.82 -7.10 35.59
N ILE A 102 -17.08 -8.12 35.22
CA ILE A 102 -17.56 -9.20 34.35
C ILE A 102 -17.77 -10.46 35.19
N GLY A 103 -18.96 -11.01 35.15
CA GLY A 103 -19.34 -12.25 35.83
C GLY A 103 -18.62 -13.47 35.28
N THR A 104 -18.98 -14.66 35.82
CA THR A 104 -18.36 -15.91 35.40
C THR A 104 -18.91 -16.40 34.06
N SER A 105 -18.10 -17.18 33.34
CA SER A 105 -18.50 -17.87 32.10
C SER A 105 -18.99 -16.92 31.00
N CYS A 106 -18.51 -15.67 30.99
CA CYS A 106 -18.85 -14.66 29.99
C CYS A 106 -17.97 -14.78 28.78
N ARG A 107 -18.55 -14.41 27.62
CA ARG A 107 -17.82 -14.23 26.35
C ARG A 107 -17.90 -12.79 25.87
N ILE A 108 -16.77 -12.09 25.92
CA ILE A 108 -16.63 -10.71 25.43
C ILE A 108 -15.71 -10.76 24.20
N GLY A 109 -16.29 -10.56 23.02
CA GLY A 109 -15.61 -10.83 21.74
C GLY A 109 -15.01 -9.61 21.06
N ASN A 110 -14.90 -9.68 19.73
CA ASN A 110 -14.16 -8.72 18.93
C ASN A 110 -14.79 -7.32 18.94
N PHE A 111 -13.96 -6.29 19.18
CA PHE A 111 -14.34 -4.87 19.10
C PHE A 111 -15.49 -4.53 20.04
N VAL A 112 -15.50 -5.12 21.22
CA VAL A 112 -16.45 -4.82 22.30
C VAL A 112 -15.79 -3.87 23.29
N GLU A 113 -16.45 -2.76 23.58
CA GLU A 113 -16.06 -1.84 24.64
C GLU A 113 -17.08 -1.91 25.80
N ILE A 114 -16.58 -2.16 27.02
CA ILE A 114 -17.38 -2.17 28.26
C ILE A 114 -16.83 -1.10 29.19
N LYS A 115 -17.69 -0.24 29.72
CA LYS A 115 -17.30 0.87 30.57
C LYS A 115 -18.26 1.08 31.74
N LYS A 116 -17.73 1.10 32.96
CA LYS A 116 -18.52 1.33 34.18
C LYS A 116 -19.81 0.49 34.22
N SER A 117 -19.68 -0.79 33.92
CA SER A 117 -20.82 -1.71 33.80
C SER A 117 -20.62 -2.98 34.59
N GLU A 118 -21.70 -3.54 35.12
CA GLU A 118 -21.71 -4.84 35.78
C GLU A 118 -22.41 -5.86 34.86
N ILE A 119 -21.70 -6.91 34.49
CA ILE A 119 -22.18 -7.94 33.58
C ILE A 119 -22.35 -9.24 34.40
N GLY A 120 -23.56 -9.75 34.45
CA GLY A 120 -23.89 -11.01 35.12
C GLY A 120 -23.22 -12.23 34.50
N ALA A 121 -23.42 -13.38 35.12
CA ALA A 121 -22.83 -14.65 34.66
C ALA A 121 -23.40 -15.10 33.30
N CYS A 122 -22.62 -15.90 32.55
CA CYS A 122 -23.01 -16.52 31.28
C CYS A 122 -23.43 -15.57 30.16
N CYS A 123 -23.10 -14.27 30.25
CA CYS A 123 -23.43 -13.29 29.23
C CYS A 123 -22.54 -13.45 28.00
N LYS A 124 -23.14 -13.16 26.83
CA LYS A 124 -22.48 -13.21 25.52
C LYS A 124 -22.58 -11.84 24.83
N ILE A 125 -21.44 -11.15 24.72
CA ILE A 125 -21.29 -9.87 24.00
C ILE A 125 -20.16 -10.09 23.00
N SER A 126 -20.49 -10.70 21.85
CA SER A 126 -19.45 -11.34 21.03
C SER A 126 -18.89 -10.45 19.93
N HIS A 127 -19.54 -9.36 19.54
CA HIS A 127 -19.16 -8.58 18.34
C HIS A 127 -19.56 -7.12 18.43
N LEU A 128 -18.60 -6.21 18.15
CA LEU A 128 -18.78 -4.80 17.79
C LEU A 128 -19.91 -4.11 18.58
N SER A 129 -19.80 -4.06 19.90
CA SER A 129 -20.85 -3.49 20.76
C SER A 129 -20.23 -2.53 21.78
N TYR A 130 -21.01 -1.52 22.17
CA TYR A 130 -20.67 -0.62 23.26
C TYR A 130 -21.64 -0.82 24.43
N VAL A 131 -21.12 -1.18 25.59
CA VAL A 131 -21.88 -1.33 26.84
C VAL A 131 -21.31 -0.35 27.88
N GLY A 132 -22.01 0.75 28.10
CA GLY A 132 -21.56 1.79 29.01
C GLY A 132 -22.61 2.19 30.04
N ASP A 133 -22.18 2.35 31.30
CA ASP A 133 -23.02 2.73 32.44
C ASP A 133 -24.27 1.81 32.52
N ALA A 134 -24.05 0.47 32.56
CA ALA A 134 -25.12 -0.51 32.49
C ALA A 134 -24.96 -1.64 33.52
N THR A 135 -26.07 -2.25 33.92
CA THR A 135 -26.11 -3.51 34.68
C THR A 135 -26.88 -4.54 33.86
N LEU A 136 -26.23 -5.68 33.57
CA LEU A 136 -26.83 -6.81 32.89
C LEU A 136 -26.97 -7.98 33.90
N GLY A 137 -28.13 -8.61 33.92
CA GLY A 137 -28.35 -9.84 34.65
C GLY A 137 -27.60 -11.03 34.06
N GLU A 138 -28.01 -12.22 34.44
CA GLU A 138 -27.37 -13.45 33.96
C GLU A 138 -27.92 -13.88 32.59
N ASN A 139 -27.08 -14.62 31.83
CA ASN A 139 -27.44 -15.23 30.54
C ASN A 139 -28.01 -14.24 29.51
N VAL A 140 -27.50 -13.03 29.49
CA VAL A 140 -27.87 -12.00 28.49
C VAL A 140 -27.08 -12.19 27.22
N ASN A 141 -27.78 -12.22 26.07
CA ASN A 141 -27.14 -12.22 24.75
C ASN A 141 -27.26 -10.86 24.10
N VAL A 142 -26.14 -10.21 23.84
CA VAL A 142 -26.02 -8.92 23.13
C VAL A 142 -25.57 -9.16 21.70
N GLY A 143 -26.42 -8.83 20.74
CA GLY A 143 -26.16 -8.97 19.32
C GLY A 143 -25.09 -8.00 18.80
N CYS A 144 -24.59 -8.28 17.61
CA CYS A 144 -23.59 -7.42 16.95
C CYS A 144 -24.13 -6.00 16.71
N GLY A 145 -23.32 -4.97 16.97
CA GLY A 145 -23.68 -3.57 16.70
C GLY A 145 -24.66 -2.97 17.71
N VAL A 146 -24.84 -3.56 18.87
CA VAL A 146 -25.70 -3.01 19.92
C VAL A 146 -25.00 -1.87 20.64
N ILE A 147 -25.69 -0.74 20.81
CA ILE A 147 -25.22 0.45 21.49
C ILE A 147 -26.09 0.77 22.70
N PHE A 148 -25.48 0.81 23.88
CA PHE A 148 -26.09 1.40 25.08
C PHE A 148 -25.82 2.90 25.06
N ALA A 149 -26.79 3.66 24.54
CA ALA A 149 -26.68 5.12 24.39
C ALA A 149 -26.90 5.79 25.76
N ASN A 150 -25.82 5.94 26.51
CA ASN A 150 -25.79 6.37 27.89
C ASN A 150 -25.59 7.87 28.13
N TYR A 151 -25.41 8.69 27.08
CA TYR A 151 -25.10 10.10 27.20
C TYR A 151 -26.10 10.97 26.41
N ASP A 152 -26.74 11.93 27.07
CA ASP A 152 -27.80 12.81 26.51
C ASP A 152 -27.26 14.17 26.02
N GLY A 153 -25.96 14.41 26.10
CA GLY A 153 -25.32 15.68 25.78
C GLY A 153 -24.89 16.47 27.03
N GLU A 154 -25.50 16.20 28.20
CA GLU A 154 -25.19 16.86 29.47
C GLU A 154 -24.67 15.88 30.52
N LYS A 155 -25.36 14.76 30.72
CA LYS A 155 -25.04 13.73 31.74
C LYS A 155 -25.18 12.32 31.22
N LYS A 156 -24.67 11.38 32.00
CA LYS A 156 -24.77 9.94 31.72
C LYS A 156 -25.95 9.34 32.49
N HIS A 157 -26.60 8.41 31.82
CA HIS A 157 -27.74 7.66 32.34
C HIS A 157 -27.42 6.17 32.36
N HIS A 158 -28.12 5.43 33.21
CA HIS A 158 -27.91 4.00 33.42
C HIS A 158 -28.98 3.18 32.69
N THR A 159 -28.53 1.98 32.20
CA THR A 159 -29.44 0.98 31.63
C THR A 159 -29.41 -0.28 32.50
N ASN A 160 -30.55 -0.77 32.92
CA ASN A 160 -30.72 -2.03 33.62
C ASN A 160 -31.30 -3.09 32.69
N VAL A 161 -30.70 -4.27 32.64
CA VAL A 161 -31.15 -5.40 31.83
C VAL A 161 -31.29 -6.62 32.76
N GLY A 162 -32.45 -7.21 32.79
CA GLY A 162 -32.73 -8.43 33.60
C GLY A 162 -32.07 -9.69 33.05
N ASP A 163 -32.41 -10.82 33.66
CA ASP A 163 -31.85 -12.11 33.27
C ASP A 163 -32.48 -12.68 31.99
N ASN A 164 -31.75 -13.55 31.28
CA ASN A 164 -32.23 -14.28 30.10
C ASN A 164 -32.73 -13.39 28.96
N VAL A 165 -32.20 -12.19 28.83
CA VAL A 165 -32.59 -11.23 27.79
C VAL A 165 -31.81 -11.48 26.48
N PHE A 166 -32.54 -11.43 25.36
CA PHE A 166 -31.95 -11.46 24.02
C PHE A 166 -32.09 -10.12 23.36
N ILE A 167 -30.97 -9.46 23.07
CA ILE A 167 -30.92 -8.18 22.35
C ILE A 167 -30.40 -8.47 20.93
N GLY A 168 -31.28 -8.24 19.94
CA GLY A 168 -30.94 -8.47 18.53
C GLY A 168 -29.86 -7.52 18.02
N SER A 169 -29.26 -7.85 16.88
CA SER A 169 -28.18 -7.04 16.28
C SER A 169 -28.66 -5.63 15.90
N ASN A 170 -27.74 -4.65 15.95
CA ASN A 170 -27.96 -3.25 15.61
C ASN A 170 -29.12 -2.58 16.39
N CYS A 171 -29.31 -2.98 17.64
CA CYS A 171 -30.24 -2.31 18.54
C CYS A 171 -29.56 -1.12 19.23
N ASN A 172 -30.33 -0.03 19.42
CA ASN A 172 -29.95 1.09 20.25
C ASN A 172 -30.82 1.11 21.51
N LEU A 173 -30.17 1.07 22.68
CA LEU A 173 -30.85 1.17 23.98
C LEU A 173 -30.63 2.59 24.52
N ILE A 174 -31.66 3.40 24.56
CA ILE A 174 -31.54 4.82 24.95
C ILE A 174 -31.78 4.93 26.44
N ALA A 175 -30.72 5.18 27.18
CA ALA A 175 -30.79 5.35 28.63
C ALA A 175 -31.42 6.73 29.03
N PRO A 176 -32.09 6.82 30.20
CA PRO A 176 -32.28 5.76 31.19
C PRO A 176 -33.31 4.71 30.72
N LEU A 177 -33.01 3.43 30.95
CA LEU A 177 -33.85 2.34 30.45
C LEU A 177 -33.78 1.11 31.39
N SER A 178 -34.96 0.50 31.63
CA SER A 178 -35.08 -0.76 32.36
C SER A 178 -35.70 -1.83 31.48
N ILE A 179 -35.01 -2.94 31.30
CA ILE A 179 -35.44 -4.11 30.53
C ILE A 179 -35.63 -5.28 31.50
N GLY A 180 -36.82 -5.82 31.57
CA GLY A 180 -37.16 -6.96 32.45
C GLY A 180 -36.49 -8.27 32.05
N CYS A 181 -36.72 -9.31 32.84
CA CYS A 181 -36.20 -10.67 32.56
C CYS A 181 -36.93 -11.30 31.36
N GLY A 182 -36.24 -12.20 30.63
CA GLY A 182 -36.83 -12.96 29.52
C GLY A 182 -37.23 -12.15 28.29
N VAL A 183 -36.85 -10.86 28.22
CA VAL A 183 -37.22 -9.97 27.11
C VAL A 183 -36.45 -10.36 25.84
N PHE A 184 -37.17 -10.33 24.70
CA PHE A 184 -36.58 -10.52 23.38
C PHE A 184 -36.72 -9.20 22.57
N ILE A 185 -35.62 -8.58 22.19
CA ILE A 185 -35.61 -7.38 21.36
C ILE A 185 -35.22 -7.75 19.93
N ALA A 186 -36.09 -7.48 18.98
CA ALA A 186 -35.84 -7.74 17.56
C ALA A 186 -34.70 -6.88 17.01
N ALA A 187 -33.89 -7.43 16.12
CA ALA A 187 -32.78 -6.71 15.49
C ALA A 187 -33.21 -5.37 14.85
N GLY A 188 -32.34 -4.37 14.92
CA GLY A 188 -32.58 -3.04 14.37
C GLY A 188 -33.55 -2.16 15.18
N SER A 189 -33.90 -2.56 16.41
CA SER A 189 -34.80 -1.81 17.26
C SER A 189 -34.10 -0.66 17.98
N THR A 190 -34.74 0.50 18.09
CA THR A 190 -34.36 1.60 18.98
C THR A 190 -35.32 1.66 20.15
N VAL A 191 -34.88 1.23 21.33
CA VAL A 191 -35.71 1.13 22.53
C VAL A 191 -35.55 2.38 23.39
N THR A 192 -36.64 3.06 23.65
CA THR A 192 -36.68 4.32 24.41
C THR A 192 -37.62 4.26 25.62
N LYS A 193 -38.27 3.13 25.87
CA LYS A 193 -39.22 2.92 26.98
C LYS A 193 -38.92 1.62 27.68
N ASP A 194 -39.12 1.56 28.98
CA ASP A 194 -38.98 0.38 29.80
C ASP A 194 -39.78 -0.80 29.25
N LEU A 195 -39.20 -1.99 29.32
CA LEU A 195 -39.82 -3.26 28.91
C LEU A 195 -40.06 -4.13 30.14
N ARG A 196 -41.26 -4.66 30.28
CA ARG A 196 -41.59 -5.62 31.35
C ARG A 196 -41.05 -6.98 31.03
N ASP A 197 -41.01 -7.85 32.03
CA ASP A 197 -40.61 -9.26 31.88
C ASP A 197 -41.35 -9.94 30.72
N ASP A 198 -40.72 -10.91 30.10
CA ASP A 198 -41.25 -11.75 29.02
C ASP A 198 -41.84 -10.98 27.82
N THR A 199 -41.35 -9.79 27.56
CA THR A 199 -41.85 -8.94 26.47
C THR A 199 -41.04 -9.20 25.17
N PHE A 200 -41.77 -9.30 24.02
CA PHE A 200 -41.18 -9.23 22.70
C PHE A 200 -41.31 -7.78 22.18
N CYS A 201 -40.15 -7.16 21.92
CA CYS A 201 -40.10 -5.76 21.47
C CYS A 201 -39.61 -5.66 20.02
N ILE A 202 -40.38 -4.94 19.18
CA ILE A 202 -39.97 -4.48 17.86
C ILE A 202 -40.15 -2.96 17.82
N ALA A 203 -39.05 -2.22 17.71
CA ALA A 203 -39.05 -0.77 17.68
C ALA A 203 -38.29 -0.27 16.45
N ARG A 204 -38.83 -0.56 15.27
CA ARG A 204 -38.31 -0.16 13.96
C ARG A 204 -39.47 0.11 12.99
N GLU A 205 -39.23 0.95 11.98
CA GLU A 205 -40.17 1.23 10.90
C GLU A 205 -40.48 -0.03 10.08
N ARG A 206 -41.71 -0.09 9.55
CA ARG A 206 -42.09 -1.12 8.57
C ARG A 206 -41.37 -0.89 7.25
N GLU A 207 -41.02 -1.93 6.56
CA GLU A 207 -40.40 -1.87 5.24
C GLU A 207 -41.29 -1.09 4.26
N THR A 208 -40.72 -0.10 3.59
CA THR A 208 -41.32 0.54 2.44
C THR A 208 -40.64 0.02 1.19
N ILE A 209 -41.26 -0.89 0.46
CA ILE A 209 -40.75 -1.45 -0.77
C ILE A 209 -41.22 -0.55 -1.92
N LYS A 210 -40.28 0.03 -2.66
CA LYS A 210 -40.51 0.76 -3.90
C LYS A 210 -39.95 -0.06 -5.05
N GLU A 211 -40.82 -0.76 -5.76
CA GLU A 211 -40.45 -1.50 -6.96
C GLU A 211 -40.02 -0.54 -8.08
N GLY A 212 -39.07 -0.95 -8.90
CA GLY A 212 -38.53 -0.14 -10.00
C GLY A 212 -37.61 1.00 -9.57
N TYR A 213 -37.24 1.09 -8.26
CA TYR A 213 -36.24 2.05 -7.79
C TYR A 213 -34.86 1.71 -8.36
N LYS A 214 -34.38 2.54 -9.27
CA LYS A 214 -32.99 2.42 -9.74
C LYS A 214 -32.08 2.85 -8.62
N ASN A 215 -31.37 1.88 -8.03
CA ASN A 215 -30.37 2.14 -6.99
C ASN A 215 -29.19 2.93 -7.60
N LEU A 216 -29.25 4.26 -7.42
CA LEU A 216 -28.17 5.17 -7.83
C LEU A 216 -26.85 4.87 -7.09
N TYR A 217 -26.92 4.20 -5.94
CA TYR A 217 -25.75 3.72 -5.19
C TYR A 217 -25.14 2.48 -5.83
N ALA A 218 -25.94 1.53 -6.33
CA ALA A 218 -25.43 0.36 -7.04
C ALA A 218 -24.72 0.78 -8.34
N GLN A 219 -25.22 1.82 -9.03
CA GLN A 219 -24.49 2.40 -10.16
C GLN A 219 -23.15 3.06 -9.76
N LYS A 220 -22.98 3.47 -8.49
CA LYS A 220 -21.72 3.98 -7.96
C LYS A 220 -20.77 2.87 -7.47
N PHE A 221 -21.30 1.70 -7.14
CA PHE A 221 -20.54 0.59 -6.52
C PHE A 221 -20.48 -0.69 -7.34
N GLU A 222 -21.13 -0.76 -8.52
CA GLU A 222 -20.65 -1.72 -9.49
C GLU A 222 -19.17 -1.42 -9.70
N PRO A 223 -18.28 -2.42 -9.61
CA PRO A 223 -16.91 -2.26 -10.06
C PRO A 223 -17.02 -1.97 -11.55
N GLN A 224 -17.17 -0.69 -11.90
CA GLN A 224 -17.09 -0.27 -13.29
C GLN A 224 -15.73 -0.76 -13.74
N GLN A 225 -15.71 -1.75 -14.64
CA GLN A 225 -14.50 -2.12 -15.31
C GLN A 225 -13.93 -0.82 -15.87
N LYS A 226 -12.76 -0.42 -15.36
CA LYS A 226 -12.08 0.76 -15.89
C LYS A 226 -11.90 0.52 -17.37
N GLN A 227 -12.55 1.31 -18.19
CA GLN A 227 -12.49 1.18 -19.65
C GLN A 227 -11.24 1.87 -20.20
N TYR A 228 -10.80 2.92 -19.53
CA TYR A 228 -9.71 3.78 -19.97
C TYR A 228 -8.49 3.69 -19.05
N PHE A 229 -8.66 3.90 -17.74
CA PHE A 229 -7.56 3.92 -16.79
C PHE A 229 -7.09 2.51 -16.40
N GLY A 230 -5.82 2.20 -16.70
CA GLY A 230 -5.11 1.03 -16.19
C GLY A 230 -4.45 1.29 -14.82
N THR A 231 -3.39 0.55 -14.51
CA THR A 231 -2.60 0.74 -13.28
C THR A 231 -1.74 2.01 -13.30
N ASP A 232 -1.44 2.55 -14.50
CA ASP A 232 -0.54 3.70 -14.69
C ASP A 232 -1.05 4.58 -15.84
N GLY A 233 -2.21 5.22 -15.64
CA GLY A 233 -2.87 6.07 -16.61
C GLY A 233 -3.61 5.29 -17.72
N ILE A 234 -3.92 6.00 -18.80
CA ILE A 234 -4.57 5.46 -20.00
C ILE A 234 -3.49 4.91 -20.92
N ARG A 235 -3.64 3.68 -21.41
CA ARG A 235 -2.74 3.08 -22.42
C ARG A 235 -3.54 2.40 -23.51
N LEU A 236 -3.16 2.62 -24.77
CA LEU A 236 -3.76 1.96 -25.91
C LEU A 236 -2.72 1.72 -26.99
N GLU A 237 -2.96 0.73 -27.80
CA GLU A 237 -2.37 0.54 -29.11
C GLU A 237 -3.45 0.88 -30.12
N GLY A 238 -3.16 1.73 -31.11
CA GLY A 238 -4.22 2.22 -31.98
C GLY A 238 -3.76 2.96 -33.22
N THR A 239 -4.74 3.35 -34.01
CA THR A 239 -4.59 4.17 -35.22
C THR A 239 -4.41 5.65 -34.87
N LYS A 240 -4.05 6.46 -35.87
CA LYS A 240 -3.96 7.92 -35.70
C LYS A 240 -5.30 8.51 -35.28
N GLU A 241 -6.40 8.03 -35.80
CA GLU A 241 -7.76 8.46 -35.49
C GLU A 241 -8.12 8.15 -34.05
N GLU A 242 -7.83 6.93 -33.56
CA GLU A 242 -8.07 6.53 -32.19
C GLU A 242 -7.25 7.34 -31.19
N PHE A 243 -5.99 7.61 -31.51
CA PHE A 243 -5.13 8.50 -30.70
C PHE A 243 -5.65 9.95 -30.67
N PHE A 244 -6.20 10.45 -31.75
CA PHE A 244 -6.81 11.78 -31.76
C PHE A 244 -8.09 11.82 -30.92
N GLU A 245 -8.96 10.82 -31.08
CA GLU A 245 -10.25 10.75 -30.38
C GLU A 245 -10.08 10.58 -28.88
N ILE A 246 -9.16 9.73 -28.40
CA ILE A 246 -8.88 9.61 -26.97
C ILE A 246 -8.35 10.92 -26.39
N GLY A 247 -7.46 11.60 -27.12
CA GLY A 247 -6.97 12.93 -26.75
C GLY A 247 -8.08 13.94 -26.63
N LYS A 248 -9.01 13.99 -27.58
CA LYS A 248 -10.15 14.91 -27.61
C LYS A 248 -11.10 14.66 -26.42
N LYS A 249 -11.49 13.42 -26.22
CA LYS A 249 -12.34 13.03 -25.08
C LYS A 249 -11.69 13.37 -23.74
N PHE A 250 -10.38 13.13 -23.60
CA PHE A 250 -9.65 13.49 -22.41
C PHE A 250 -9.62 15.02 -22.19
N GLY A 251 -9.42 15.81 -23.25
CA GLY A 251 -9.49 17.27 -23.19
C GLY A 251 -10.87 17.78 -22.76
N GLU A 252 -11.96 17.17 -23.27
CA GLU A 252 -13.33 17.48 -22.84
C GLU A 252 -13.58 17.10 -21.38
N ALA A 253 -13.11 15.92 -20.94
CA ALA A 253 -13.26 15.42 -19.58
C ALA A 253 -12.55 16.35 -18.55
N ILE A 254 -11.33 16.79 -18.86
CA ILE A 254 -10.58 17.73 -18.02
C ILE A 254 -11.25 19.11 -17.99
N SER A 255 -11.78 19.60 -19.12
CA SER A 255 -12.47 20.89 -19.18
C SER A 255 -13.73 20.97 -18.33
N SER A 256 -14.37 19.85 -18.07
CA SER A 256 -15.54 19.76 -17.19
C SER A 256 -15.18 19.88 -15.70
N THR A 257 -13.89 19.94 -15.36
CA THR A 257 -13.40 20.27 -14.02
C THR A 257 -13.20 21.78 -13.89
N LYS A 258 -12.90 22.26 -12.68
CA LYS A 258 -12.53 23.67 -12.44
C LYS A 258 -11.09 23.99 -12.88
N THR A 259 -10.54 23.21 -13.84
CA THR A 259 -9.15 23.31 -14.29
C THR A 259 -8.89 24.59 -15.05
N LYS A 260 -7.84 25.30 -14.67
CA LYS A 260 -7.40 26.54 -15.32
C LYS A 260 -6.01 26.44 -15.91
N LYS A 261 -5.11 25.65 -15.31
CA LYS A 261 -3.72 25.54 -15.70
C LYS A 261 -3.30 24.08 -15.85
N ILE A 262 -2.68 23.74 -16.97
CA ILE A 262 -2.19 22.40 -17.27
C ILE A 262 -0.75 22.48 -17.73
N VAL A 263 0.12 21.62 -17.19
CA VAL A 263 1.45 21.35 -17.73
C VAL A 263 1.35 20.15 -18.66
N LEU A 264 1.81 20.28 -19.89
CA LEU A 264 1.72 19.25 -20.92
C LEU A 264 3.10 18.90 -21.46
N GLY A 265 3.39 17.61 -21.58
CA GLY A 265 4.58 17.10 -22.24
C GLY A 265 4.35 15.73 -22.85
N ARG A 266 5.33 15.20 -23.54
CA ARG A 266 5.27 13.92 -24.21
C ARG A 266 6.64 13.27 -24.33
N ASP A 267 6.64 11.97 -24.58
CA ASP A 267 7.83 11.27 -25.06
C ASP A 267 8.05 11.48 -26.59
N THR A 268 8.91 10.70 -27.18
CA THR A 268 9.33 10.84 -28.59
C THR A 268 8.36 10.17 -29.58
N ARG A 269 7.38 9.37 -29.12
CA ARG A 269 6.42 8.65 -29.98
C ARG A 269 5.74 9.60 -30.96
N PRO A 270 5.66 9.25 -32.25
CA PRO A 270 4.97 10.07 -33.25
C PRO A 270 3.50 10.36 -32.91
N SER A 271 2.80 9.35 -32.38
CA SER A 271 1.39 9.44 -31.96
C SER A 271 1.15 10.45 -30.83
N GLY A 272 2.18 10.81 -30.05
CA GLY A 272 2.08 11.84 -29.00
C GLY A 272 1.67 13.20 -29.54
N LYS A 273 2.05 13.56 -30.76
CA LYS A 273 1.58 14.79 -31.43
C LYS A 273 0.07 14.73 -31.70
N THR A 274 -0.42 13.58 -32.18
CA THR A 274 -1.83 13.36 -32.50
C THR A 274 -2.71 13.42 -31.24
N ILE A 275 -2.30 12.77 -30.14
CA ILE A 275 -3.03 12.85 -28.86
C ILE A 275 -3.05 14.30 -28.35
N ARG A 276 -1.92 15.01 -28.44
CA ARG A 276 -1.82 16.43 -28.07
C ARG A 276 -2.81 17.30 -28.87
N GLU A 277 -2.90 17.11 -30.17
CA GLU A 277 -3.86 17.81 -31.03
C GLU A 277 -5.31 17.51 -30.62
N GLY A 278 -5.61 16.25 -30.31
CA GLY A 278 -6.90 15.86 -29.76
C GLY A 278 -7.21 16.60 -28.44
N ILE A 279 -6.29 16.58 -27.48
CA ILE A 279 -6.47 17.30 -26.21
C ILE A 279 -6.74 18.79 -26.44
N LEU A 280 -5.97 19.45 -27.29
CA LEU A 280 -6.16 20.86 -27.62
C LEU A 280 -7.50 21.14 -28.31
N THR A 281 -8.05 20.18 -29.01
CA THR A 281 -9.37 20.29 -29.64
C THR A 281 -10.52 20.14 -28.64
N GLY A 282 -10.36 19.25 -27.64
CA GLY A 282 -11.39 18.98 -26.64
C GLY A 282 -11.38 19.94 -25.46
N ILE A 283 -10.22 20.55 -25.14
CA ILE A 283 -10.08 21.40 -23.97
C ILE A 283 -10.66 22.80 -24.21
N THR A 284 -11.23 23.41 -23.16
CA THR A 284 -11.74 24.79 -23.18
C THR A 284 -11.34 25.55 -21.92
N ASN A 285 -11.22 26.89 -22.04
CA ASN A 285 -10.98 27.80 -20.91
C ASN A 285 -9.76 27.44 -20.04
N ALA A 286 -8.64 27.01 -20.64
CA ALA A 286 -7.45 26.60 -19.93
C ALA A 286 -6.19 27.31 -20.44
N GLN A 287 -5.20 27.45 -19.57
CA GLN A 287 -3.84 27.81 -19.90
C GLN A 287 -2.96 26.54 -19.91
N ILE A 288 -2.33 26.26 -21.04
CA ILE A 288 -1.45 25.12 -21.23
C ILE A 288 -0.01 25.58 -21.27
N PHE A 289 0.80 25.02 -20.37
CA PHE A 289 2.26 25.16 -20.35
C PHE A 289 2.88 23.95 -21.03
N ASP A 290 3.27 24.12 -22.28
CA ASP A 290 3.77 23.03 -23.14
C ASP A 290 5.30 22.93 -23.03
N LEU A 291 5.80 21.82 -22.53
CA LEU A 291 7.21 21.48 -22.40
C LEU A 291 7.77 20.71 -23.60
N GLY A 292 6.91 20.28 -24.53
CA GLY A 292 7.32 19.46 -25.66
C GLY A 292 7.77 18.05 -25.26
N VAL A 293 8.95 17.62 -25.72
CA VAL A 293 9.51 16.30 -25.37
C VAL A 293 10.31 16.42 -24.08
N VAL A 294 9.78 15.80 -23.01
CA VAL A 294 10.38 15.76 -21.67
C VAL A 294 9.97 14.49 -20.93
N SER A 295 10.75 14.10 -19.92
CA SER A 295 10.47 12.94 -19.09
C SER A 295 9.21 13.09 -18.22
N THR A 296 8.60 11.97 -17.85
CA THR A 296 7.46 11.92 -16.92
C THR A 296 7.74 12.63 -15.59
N PRO A 297 8.85 12.38 -14.87
CA PRO A 297 9.16 13.10 -13.63
C PRO A 297 9.35 14.62 -13.84
N CYS A 298 9.81 15.05 -15.00
CA CYS A 298 9.87 16.49 -15.32
C CYS A 298 8.48 17.12 -15.31
N ILE A 299 7.46 16.46 -15.87
CA ILE A 299 6.07 16.94 -15.84
C ILE A 299 5.54 16.98 -14.42
N ALA A 300 5.73 15.92 -13.65
CA ALA A 300 5.32 15.86 -12.24
C ALA A 300 5.92 17.04 -11.43
N PHE A 301 7.23 17.24 -11.53
CA PHE A 301 7.91 18.34 -10.87
C PHE A 301 7.41 19.72 -11.33
N MET A 302 7.32 19.94 -12.65
CA MET A 302 6.93 21.23 -13.23
C MET A 302 5.48 21.59 -12.91
N THR A 303 4.58 20.61 -12.76
CA THR A 303 3.20 20.83 -12.34
C THR A 303 3.14 21.54 -11.00
N LYS A 304 3.84 20.99 -10.01
CA LYS A 304 3.97 21.60 -8.67
C LYS A 304 4.69 22.94 -8.72
N ALA A 305 5.80 23.03 -9.45
CA ALA A 305 6.66 24.21 -9.51
C ALA A 305 6.01 25.42 -10.20
N ILE A 306 5.01 25.21 -11.05
CA ILE A 306 4.23 26.26 -11.74
C ILE A 306 2.92 26.56 -11.00
N GLY A 307 2.48 25.68 -10.08
CA GLY A 307 1.16 25.74 -9.45
C GLY A 307 0.05 25.47 -10.47
N ALA A 308 0.24 24.44 -11.30
CA ALA A 308 -0.79 23.99 -12.23
C ALA A 308 -1.76 23.04 -11.55
N ASP A 309 -2.99 22.97 -12.08
CA ASP A 309 -4.02 22.08 -11.53
C ASP A 309 -3.76 20.62 -11.89
N PHE A 310 -3.23 20.40 -13.12
CA PHE A 310 -2.85 19.08 -13.63
C PHE A 310 -1.54 19.10 -14.40
N GLY A 311 -0.79 18.01 -14.27
CA GLY A 311 0.27 17.63 -15.20
C GLY A 311 -0.18 16.50 -16.10
N VAL A 312 0.07 16.60 -17.39
CA VAL A 312 -0.32 15.58 -18.37
C VAL A 312 0.91 15.20 -19.18
N VAL A 313 1.25 13.92 -19.21
CA VAL A 313 2.30 13.41 -20.08
C VAL A 313 1.77 12.34 -21.02
N LEU A 314 2.13 12.48 -22.29
CA LEU A 314 1.71 11.56 -23.35
C LEU A 314 2.82 10.55 -23.58
N THR A 315 2.60 9.34 -23.07
CA THR A 315 3.59 8.25 -23.05
C THR A 315 2.93 6.89 -22.80
N ALA A 316 3.59 5.84 -23.22
CA ALA A 316 3.32 4.46 -22.81
C ALA A 316 4.53 3.83 -22.11
N SER A 317 5.43 4.65 -21.50
CA SER A 317 6.60 4.21 -20.73
C SER A 317 7.45 3.20 -21.54
N HIS A 318 7.62 1.99 -21.04
CA HIS A 318 8.46 0.94 -21.63
C HIS A 318 7.81 0.14 -22.78
N ASN A 319 6.55 0.44 -23.15
CA ASN A 319 5.89 -0.27 -24.26
C ASN A 319 6.54 0.09 -25.62
N PRO A 320 6.35 -0.76 -26.67
CA PRO A 320 6.78 -0.45 -28.04
C PRO A 320 6.18 0.86 -28.59
N GLU A 321 6.72 1.34 -29.70
CA GLU A 321 6.32 2.63 -30.31
C GLU A 321 4.85 2.66 -30.73
N SER A 322 4.25 1.51 -31.12
CA SER A 322 2.83 1.39 -31.51
C SER A 322 1.86 1.75 -30.38
N PHE A 323 2.31 1.66 -29.13
CA PHE A 323 1.52 2.06 -27.97
C PHE A 323 1.72 3.54 -27.65
N ASN A 324 0.66 4.16 -27.10
CA ASN A 324 0.79 5.45 -26.41
C ASN A 324 -0.24 5.55 -25.29
N GLY A 325 -0.25 6.65 -24.55
CA GLY A 325 -1.16 6.82 -23.44
C GLY A 325 -1.13 8.20 -22.83
N ILE A 326 -1.88 8.36 -21.74
CA ILE A 326 -2.01 9.61 -21.01
C ILE A 326 -1.83 9.31 -19.53
N LYS A 327 -0.73 9.81 -18.93
CA LYS A 327 -0.53 9.83 -17.48
C LYS A 327 -0.91 11.19 -16.94
N VAL A 328 -1.52 11.24 -15.77
CA VAL A 328 -2.03 12.47 -15.17
C VAL A 328 -1.48 12.62 -13.75
N PHE A 329 -1.01 13.83 -13.45
CA PHE A 329 -0.54 14.25 -12.13
C PHE A 329 -1.44 15.32 -11.55
N ASP A 330 -1.63 15.32 -10.25
CA ASP A 330 -2.34 16.35 -9.50
C ASP A 330 -1.50 17.63 -9.33
N LYS A 331 -2.06 18.63 -8.70
CA LYS A 331 -1.40 19.92 -8.40
C LYS A 331 -0.12 19.79 -7.56
N ASN A 332 0.06 18.70 -6.84
CA ASN A 332 1.25 18.42 -6.04
C ASN A 332 2.33 17.67 -6.84
N GLY A 333 2.06 17.34 -8.10
CA GLY A 333 2.93 16.52 -8.93
C GLY A 333 2.90 15.04 -8.57
N GLN A 334 1.83 14.59 -7.91
CA GLN A 334 1.60 13.19 -7.57
C GLN A 334 0.60 12.57 -8.54
N LYS A 335 0.66 11.25 -8.74
CA LYS A 335 -0.36 10.53 -9.50
C LYS A 335 -1.74 10.78 -8.90
N LEU A 336 -2.77 10.76 -9.74
CA LEU A 336 -4.13 10.91 -9.27
C LEU A 336 -4.50 9.84 -8.25
N SER A 337 -5.24 10.26 -7.22
CA SER A 337 -5.88 9.31 -6.31
C SER A 337 -6.94 8.48 -7.03
N GLU A 338 -7.27 7.29 -6.50
CA GLU A 338 -8.35 6.45 -7.07
C GLU A 338 -9.67 7.17 -7.24
N LEU A 339 -9.97 8.10 -6.34
CA LEU A 339 -11.19 8.90 -6.41
C LEU A 339 -11.17 9.81 -7.64
N HIS A 340 -10.09 10.55 -7.86
CA HIS A 340 -9.96 11.44 -9.01
C HIS A 340 -9.84 10.66 -10.34
N GLU A 341 -9.19 9.49 -10.34
CA GLU A 341 -9.19 8.60 -11.51
C GLU A 341 -10.61 8.14 -11.85
N LYS A 342 -11.41 7.71 -10.86
CA LYS A 342 -12.80 7.31 -11.05
C LYS A 342 -13.67 8.46 -11.56
N GLU A 343 -13.47 9.67 -11.07
CA GLU A 343 -14.17 10.86 -11.55
C GLU A 343 -13.88 11.16 -13.03
N LEU A 344 -12.61 11.07 -13.45
CA LEU A 344 -12.23 11.24 -14.85
C LEU A 344 -12.74 10.10 -15.72
N GLU A 345 -12.67 8.86 -15.26
CA GLU A 345 -13.21 7.67 -15.94
C GLU A 345 -14.71 7.84 -16.21
N GLN A 346 -15.49 8.26 -15.20
CA GLN A 346 -16.92 8.50 -15.37
C GLN A 346 -17.22 9.59 -16.41
N LYS A 347 -16.41 10.65 -16.44
CA LYS A 347 -16.54 11.73 -17.43
C LYS A 347 -16.26 11.23 -18.83
N LEU A 348 -15.20 10.43 -19.01
CA LEU A 348 -14.86 9.81 -20.29
C LEU A 348 -15.99 8.90 -20.79
N GLN A 349 -16.53 8.04 -19.93
CA GLN A 349 -17.66 7.16 -20.24
C GLN A 349 -18.94 7.93 -20.60
N ASN A 350 -19.20 9.04 -19.91
CA ASN A 350 -20.35 9.89 -20.22
C ASN A 350 -20.19 10.59 -21.58
N ILE A 351 -18.98 11.01 -21.91
CA ILE A 351 -18.65 11.54 -23.24
C ILE A 351 -18.91 10.47 -24.31
N ASP A 352 -18.51 9.21 -24.11
CA ASP A 352 -18.79 8.12 -25.03
C ASP A 352 -20.29 7.89 -25.28
N LYS A 353 -21.09 7.90 -24.21
CA LYS A 353 -22.54 7.76 -24.32
C LYS A 353 -23.15 8.88 -25.16
N ASN A 354 -22.67 10.11 -24.97
CA ASN A 354 -23.13 11.28 -25.73
C ASN A 354 -22.70 11.20 -27.21
N TYR A 355 -21.48 10.71 -27.49
CA TYR A 355 -20.98 10.53 -28.85
C TYR A 355 -21.79 9.46 -29.65
N LYS A 356 -22.20 8.36 -29.00
CA LYS A 356 -23.04 7.35 -29.61
C LYS A 356 -24.45 7.82 -30.00
N ASN A 357 -24.94 8.86 -29.31
CA ASN A 357 -26.29 9.39 -29.49
C ASN A 357 -26.39 10.58 -30.46
N GLN A 358 -25.28 11.11 -30.95
CA GLN A 358 -25.25 12.29 -31.85
C GLN A 358 -24.48 11.96 -33.14
N GLN A 359 -25.19 11.95 -34.27
CA GLN A 359 -24.64 11.63 -35.60
C GLN A 359 -23.88 12.78 -36.31
N ASN A 360 -23.71 13.97 -35.69
CA ASN A 360 -23.03 15.10 -36.34
C ASN A 360 -22.13 15.85 -35.34
N PHE A 361 -20.83 15.74 -35.51
CA PHE A 361 -19.86 16.58 -34.82
C PHE A 361 -19.15 17.54 -35.77
N GLY A 362 -19.61 18.79 -35.75
CA GLY A 362 -18.82 19.90 -36.27
C GLY A 362 -17.59 20.14 -35.39
N LYS A 363 -16.45 20.53 -36.00
CA LYS A 363 -15.23 20.99 -35.30
C LYS A 363 -15.59 22.17 -34.40
N LYS A 364 -15.90 21.93 -33.12
CA LYS A 364 -15.94 23.02 -32.12
C LYS A 364 -14.49 23.46 -31.88
N GLN A 365 -14.14 24.62 -32.39
CA GLN A 365 -12.87 25.28 -32.07
C GLN A 365 -12.76 25.45 -30.55
N ALA A 366 -11.62 25.08 -30.00
CA ALA A 366 -11.27 25.31 -28.60
C ALA A 366 -11.36 26.82 -28.28
N LYS A 367 -12.43 27.26 -27.62
CA LYS A 367 -12.59 28.65 -27.21
C LYS A 367 -11.73 28.93 -25.98
N ASN A 368 -10.92 30.01 -26.02
CA ASN A 368 -10.13 30.54 -24.91
C ASN A 368 -9.04 29.59 -24.33
N VAL A 369 -8.28 28.90 -25.19
CA VAL A 369 -7.12 28.13 -24.77
C VAL A 369 -5.87 28.94 -25.06
N LYS A 370 -5.08 29.27 -24.02
CA LYS A 370 -3.78 29.94 -24.15
C LYS A 370 -2.67 28.89 -24.02
N ILE A 371 -1.87 28.74 -25.06
CA ILE A 371 -0.72 27.82 -25.05
C ILE A 371 0.56 28.66 -24.86
N THR A 372 1.34 28.30 -23.86
CA THR A 372 2.64 28.92 -23.56
C THR A 372 3.73 27.85 -23.63
N LYS A 373 4.64 27.95 -24.56
CA LYS A 373 5.83 27.07 -24.59
C LYS A 373 6.75 27.45 -23.44
N ILE A 374 7.18 26.49 -22.66
CA ILE A 374 8.11 26.69 -21.55
C ILE A 374 9.28 25.70 -21.63
N THR A 375 10.33 25.98 -20.88
CA THR A 375 11.51 25.11 -20.80
C THR A 375 11.57 24.36 -19.45
N PRO A 376 12.21 23.19 -19.39
CA PRO A 376 12.36 22.42 -18.15
C PRO A 376 13.46 22.98 -17.21
N GLN A 377 13.77 24.30 -17.30
CA GLN A 377 14.92 24.89 -16.59
C GLN A 377 14.79 24.74 -15.05
N LYS A 378 13.58 24.89 -14.48
CA LYS A 378 13.37 24.71 -13.03
C LYS A 378 13.69 23.30 -12.59
N TYR A 379 13.28 22.29 -13.37
CA TYR A 379 13.58 20.89 -13.10
C TYR A 379 15.08 20.59 -13.20
N ILE A 380 15.74 21.08 -14.25
CA ILE A 380 17.19 20.94 -14.42
C ILE A 380 17.92 21.57 -13.23
N SER A 381 17.54 22.80 -12.84
CA SER A 381 18.14 23.49 -11.68
C SER A 381 17.90 22.72 -10.38
N HIS A 382 16.73 22.12 -10.20
CA HIS A 382 16.42 21.30 -9.04
C HIS A 382 17.39 20.12 -8.93
N ILE A 383 17.56 19.33 -10.00
CA ILE A 383 18.50 18.19 -10.00
C ILE A 383 19.93 18.66 -9.74
N MET A 384 20.34 19.76 -10.37
CA MET A 384 21.69 20.30 -10.19
C MET A 384 21.97 20.74 -8.75
N ASN A 385 20.99 21.31 -8.06
CA ASN A 385 21.14 21.73 -6.65
C ASN A 385 21.30 20.56 -5.68
N LEU A 386 20.86 19.36 -6.08
CA LEU A 386 21.01 18.13 -5.33
C LEU A 386 22.33 17.41 -5.62
N SER A 387 23.13 17.93 -6.54
CA SER A 387 24.34 17.31 -7.04
C SER A 387 25.58 18.15 -6.77
N LYS A 388 26.71 17.47 -6.54
CA LYS A 388 28.05 18.07 -6.62
C LYS A 388 28.52 18.09 -8.08
N LYS A 389 29.55 18.87 -8.36
CA LYS A 389 30.24 18.82 -9.67
C LYS A 389 30.83 17.42 -9.87
N LEU A 390 30.64 16.88 -11.07
CA LEU A 390 31.13 15.59 -11.53
C LEU A 390 32.30 15.78 -12.53
N LYS A 391 33.27 16.59 -12.15
CA LYS A 391 34.40 16.92 -13.02
C LYS A 391 35.14 15.63 -13.43
N ASP A 392 35.33 15.45 -14.73
CA ASP A 392 36.03 14.30 -15.35
C ASP A 392 35.36 12.94 -15.07
N PHE A 393 34.09 12.93 -14.63
CA PHE A 393 33.31 11.70 -14.45
C PHE A 393 32.82 11.19 -15.81
N ASP A 394 33.22 9.99 -16.17
CA ASP A 394 32.92 9.38 -17.46
C ASP A 394 31.69 8.47 -17.35
N VAL A 395 30.66 8.71 -18.16
CA VAL A 395 29.36 8.01 -18.04
C VAL A 395 28.71 7.78 -19.39
N ALA A 396 28.24 6.56 -19.64
CA ALA A 396 27.40 6.22 -20.78
C ALA A 396 25.91 6.27 -20.36
N ILE A 397 25.07 6.86 -21.22
CA ILE A 397 23.64 7.00 -20.95
C ILE A 397 22.86 6.54 -22.18
N ASP A 398 22.15 5.42 -22.02
CA ASP A 398 21.19 4.93 -23.00
C ASP A 398 19.84 5.58 -22.76
N VAL A 399 19.42 6.41 -23.68
CA VAL A 399 18.20 7.21 -23.58
C VAL A 399 16.98 6.53 -24.21
N SER A 400 17.10 5.28 -24.63
CA SER A 400 15.98 4.44 -25.09
C SER A 400 15.18 5.00 -26.28
N GLY A 401 15.77 5.85 -27.13
CA GLY A 401 15.02 6.64 -28.13
C GLY A 401 13.99 7.57 -27.50
N GLY A 402 14.03 7.78 -26.20
CA GLY A 402 12.97 8.34 -25.36
C GLY A 402 13.14 9.82 -24.99
N ALA A 403 12.37 10.21 -24.00
CA ALA A 403 12.18 11.60 -23.59
C ALA A 403 13.37 12.22 -22.83
N SER A 404 14.29 11.40 -22.32
CA SER A 404 15.42 11.83 -21.48
C SER A 404 16.61 12.39 -22.25
N GLU A 405 16.71 12.19 -23.57
CA GLU A 405 17.89 12.50 -24.38
C GLU A 405 18.50 13.88 -24.09
N LYS A 406 17.71 14.94 -24.34
CA LYS A 406 18.18 16.31 -24.12
C LYS A 406 18.35 16.69 -22.65
N LEU A 407 17.54 16.11 -21.78
CA LEU A 407 17.59 16.39 -20.34
C LEU A 407 18.82 15.75 -19.70
N ALA A 408 19.08 14.48 -19.96
CA ALA A 408 20.21 13.75 -19.42
C ALA A 408 21.54 14.36 -19.87
N GLN A 409 21.68 14.58 -21.19
CA GLN A 409 22.87 15.22 -21.75
C GLN A 409 23.14 16.56 -21.06
N ARG A 410 22.15 17.45 -21.04
CA ARG A 410 22.29 18.81 -20.49
C ARG A 410 22.62 18.83 -19.00
N VAL A 411 22.03 17.92 -18.20
CA VAL A 411 22.29 17.85 -16.76
C VAL A 411 23.70 17.36 -16.49
N PHE A 412 24.13 16.24 -17.07
CA PHE A 412 25.44 15.67 -16.83
C PHE A 412 26.58 16.55 -17.37
N GLU A 413 26.45 17.15 -18.57
CA GLU A 413 27.42 18.13 -19.11
C GLU A 413 27.57 19.34 -18.18
N LYS A 414 26.46 19.91 -17.69
CA LYS A 414 26.50 21.04 -16.75
C LYS A 414 27.12 20.67 -15.39
N LEU A 415 27.05 19.41 -14.98
CA LEU A 415 27.74 18.91 -13.81
C LEU A 415 29.24 18.69 -14.06
N GLY A 416 29.69 18.74 -15.31
CA GLY A 416 31.09 18.58 -15.70
C GLY A 416 31.50 17.16 -16.04
N ALA A 417 30.53 16.26 -16.25
CA ALA A 417 30.79 14.88 -16.65
C ALA A 417 31.12 14.79 -18.15
N ARG A 418 31.91 13.80 -18.53
CA ARG A 418 32.08 13.34 -19.91
C ARG A 418 30.93 12.37 -20.21
N VAL A 419 30.02 12.77 -21.08
CA VAL A 419 28.76 12.07 -21.31
C VAL A 419 28.73 11.41 -22.68
N HIS A 420 28.49 10.12 -22.71
CA HIS A 420 28.26 9.35 -23.93
C HIS A 420 26.77 9.05 -24.07
N ILE A 421 26.08 9.78 -24.92
CA ILE A 421 24.63 9.55 -25.17
C ILE A 421 24.48 8.54 -26.31
N ILE A 422 23.85 7.41 -26.00
CA ILE A 422 23.51 6.33 -26.93
C ILE A 422 22.01 6.08 -26.96
N GLY A 423 21.53 5.26 -27.88
CA GLY A 423 20.09 4.99 -28.02
C GLY A 423 19.29 6.26 -28.36
N LYS A 424 19.82 7.15 -29.22
CA LYS A 424 19.18 8.43 -29.55
C LYS A 424 17.95 8.24 -30.42
N SER A 425 16.95 9.09 -30.25
CA SER A 425 15.66 9.04 -30.97
C SER A 425 15.76 9.19 -32.50
N LYS A 426 16.86 9.71 -33.03
CA LYS A 426 17.14 9.77 -34.46
C LYS A 426 17.62 8.43 -35.04
N ASP A 427 18.20 7.55 -34.20
CA ASP A 427 18.82 6.30 -34.60
C ASP A 427 17.99 5.07 -34.18
N HIS A 428 17.11 5.23 -33.19
CA HIS A 428 16.29 4.16 -32.61
C HIS A 428 14.84 4.58 -32.44
N LYS A 429 13.91 3.64 -32.65
CA LYS A 429 12.55 3.77 -32.15
C LYS A 429 12.57 3.63 -30.63
N ILE A 430 11.61 4.29 -29.97
CA ILE A 430 11.52 4.26 -28.51
C ILE A 430 11.40 2.83 -27.97
N ASN A 431 12.26 2.43 -27.04
CA ASN A 431 12.36 1.12 -26.42
C ASN A 431 12.70 -0.06 -27.38
N ASP A 432 13.20 0.21 -28.58
CA ASP A 432 13.52 -0.81 -29.56
C ASP A 432 15.02 -1.16 -29.54
N GLY A 433 15.35 -2.31 -28.95
CA GLY A 433 16.72 -2.80 -28.81
C GLY A 433 17.63 -1.95 -27.94
N CYS A 434 17.10 -1.00 -27.16
CA CYS A 434 17.86 -0.09 -26.31
C CYS A 434 17.09 0.23 -25.02
N GLY A 435 17.74 0.92 -24.08
CA GLY A 435 17.18 1.33 -22.81
C GLY A 435 17.14 0.22 -21.76
N CYS A 436 16.38 0.44 -20.68
CA CYS A 436 16.39 -0.42 -19.48
C CYS A 436 15.90 -1.87 -19.72
N LEU A 437 15.18 -2.13 -20.81
CA LEU A 437 14.77 -3.49 -21.20
C LEU A 437 15.83 -4.24 -22.05
N HIS A 438 16.78 -3.52 -22.63
CA HIS A 438 17.78 -4.05 -23.56
C HIS A 438 19.19 -3.54 -23.23
N LEU A 439 19.71 -3.95 -22.07
CA LEU A 439 20.99 -3.48 -21.53
C LEU A 439 22.21 -3.93 -22.35
N GLU A 440 22.06 -4.87 -23.26
CA GLU A 440 23.16 -5.38 -24.07
C GLU A 440 23.77 -4.30 -24.96
N HIS A 441 22.93 -3.37 -25.47
CA HIS A 441 23.38 -2.20 -26.20
C HIS A 441 24.31 -1.30 -25.37
N LEU A 442 23.93 -1.02 -24.11
CA LEU A 442 24.75 -0.24 -23.19
C LEU A 442 26.03 -0.98 -22.79
N LYS A 443 25.96 -2.27 -22.45
CA LYS A 443 27.12 -3.09 -22.08
C LYS A 443 28.16 -3.16 -23.20
N GLN A 444 27.70 -3.36 -24.43
CA GLN A 444 28.59 -3.40 -25.59
C GLN A 444 29.31 -2.06 -25.77
N TYR A 445 28.57 -0.94 -25.71
CA TYR A 445 29.17 0.39 -25.79
C TYR A 445 30.22 0.63 -24.69
N MET A 446 29.87 0.31 -23.43
CA MET A 446 30.79 0.44 -22.29
C MET A 446 32.07 -0.37 -22.47
N LYS A 447 31.95 -1.58 -23.01
CA LYS A 447 33.08 -2.46 -23.29
C LYS A 447 33.98 -1.88 -24.39
N ASP A 448 33.40 -1.40 -25.49
CA ASP A 448 34.14 -0.92 -26.67
C ASP A 448 34.88 0.39 -26.37
N TYR A 449 34.32 1.26 -25.54
CA TYR A 449 34.88 2.57 -25.24
C TYR A 449 35.48 2.69 -23.84
N GLY A 450 35.49 1.62 -23.03
CA GLY A 450 36.08 1.61 -21.70
C GLY A 450 35.37 2.51 -20.68
N VAL A 451 34.07 2.80 -20.87
CA VAL A 451 33.31 3.66 -19.97
C VAL A 451 32.97 2.91 -18.69
N PRO A 452 33.29 3.44 -17.48
CA PRO A 452 33.22 2.66 -16.24
C PRO A 452 31.82 2.53 -15.63
N ILE A 453 30.87 3.37 -16.04
CA ILE A 453 29.51 3.36 -15.53
C ILE A 453 28.51 3.70 -16.63
N GLY A 454 27.41 2.99 -16.67
CA GLY A 454 26.33 3.25 -17.62
C GLY A 454 24.97 3.28 -16.95
N PHE A 455 24.07 4.12 -17.48
CA PHE A 455 22.68 4.17 -17.10
C PHE A 455 21.79 3.96 -18.32
N ALA A 456 20.72 3.20 -18.17
CA ALA A 456 19.72 2.98 -19.22
C ALA A 456 18.34 3.35 -18.68
N TYR A 457 17.66 4.25 -19.38
CA TYR A 457 16.29 4.68 -19.04
C TYR A 457 15.25 3.86 -19.81
N ASP A 458 14.00 3.95 -19.40
CA ASP A 458 12.87 3.63 -20.26
C ASP A 458 12.39 4.85 -21.04
N GLY A 459 11.39 4.68 -21.89
CA GLY A 459 10.99 5.70 -22.86
C GLY A 459 10.60 7.06 -22.30
N ASP A 460 10.04 7.10 -21.07
CA ASP A 460 9.65 8.35 -20.38
C ASP A 460 10.50 8.64 -19.14
N ALA A 461 11.53 7.84 -18.91
CA ALA A 461 12.56 7.99 -17.89
C ALA A 461 12.05 8.09 -16.45
N ASP A 462 10.94 7.42 -16.13
CA ASP A 462 10.51 7.21 -14.75
C ASP A 462 11.24 6.03 -14.10
N ARG A 463 11.97 5.22 -14.92
CA ARG A 463 12.83 4.10 -14.52
C ARG A 463 14.24 4.27 -15.04
N VAL A 464 15.18 3.69 -14.29
CA VAL A 464 16.57 3.55 -14.72
C VAL A 464 17.17 2.27 -14.17
N LEU A 465 18.00 1.61 -14.98
CA LEU A 465 18.93 0.57 -14.53
C LEU A 465 20.36 1.04 -14.81
N ALA A 466 21.34 0.50 -14.09
CA ALA A 466 22.74 0.79 -14.38
C ALA A 466 23.55 -0.47 -14.72
N VAL A 467 24.69 -0.21 -15.34
CA VAL A 467 25.72 -1.21 -15.59
C VAL A 467 27.02 -0.71 -14.95
N ASN A 468 27.65 -1.55 -14.14
CA ASN A 468 28.88 -1.22 -13.46
C ASN A 468 30.13 -1.51 -14.33
N GLU A 469 31.31 -1.19 -13.83
CA GLU A 469 32.62 -1.38 -14.51
C GLU A 469 32.95 -2.85 -14.81
N LYS A 470 32.20 -3.79 -14.25
CA LYS A 470 32.32 -5.25 -14.53
C LYS A 470 31.28 -5.73 -15.53
N LEU A 471 30.52 -4.82 -16.13
CA LEU A 471 29.39 -5.08 -17.02
C LEU A 471 28.23 -5.85 -16.34
N GLU A 472 28.14 -5.80 -15.01
CA GLU A 472 27.05 -6.36 -14.23
C GLU A 472 25.91 -5.35 -14.08
N VAL A 473 24.69 -5.88 -14.06
CA VAL A 473 23.48 -5.04 -13.89
C VAL A 473 23.32 -4.62 -12.44
N VAL A 474 23.02 -3.35 -12.25
CA VAL A 474 22.56 -2.75 -11.02
C VAL A 474 21.09 -2.36 -11.21
N ASP A 475 20.20 -3.19 -10.68
CA ASP A 475 18.76 -3.05 -10.78
C ASP A 475 18.18 -2.20 -9.63
N GLY A 476 16.84 -2.09 -9.58
CA GLY A 476 16.15 -1.32 -8.55
C GLY A 476 16.40 -1.82 -7.13
N ASP A 477 16.55 -3.11 -6.92
CA ASP A 477 16.85 -3.68 -5.61
C ASP A 477 18.24 -3.25 -5.11
N LYS A 478 19.23 -3.26 -6.00
CA LYS A 478 20.58 -2.76 -5.69
C LYS A 478 20.58 -1.24 -5.47
N PHE A 479 19.77 -0.48 -6.21
CA PHE A 479 19.61 0.96 -5.94
C PHE A 479 18.99 1.22 -4.58
N LEU A 480 17.92 0.50 -4.21
CA LEU A 480 17.32 0.59 -2.89
C LEU A 480 18.34 0.26 -1.79
N PHE A 481 19.16 -0.77 -1.99
CA PHE A 481 20.23 -1.14 -1.07
C PHE A 481 21.27 -0.03 -0.88
N ILE A 482 21.78 0.55 -1.98
CA ILE A 482 22.76 1.64 -1.95
C ILE A 482 22.19 2.86 -1.24
N LEU A 483 20.97 3.28 -1.64
CA LEU A 483 20.35 4.50 -1.11
C LEU A 483 19.91 4.35 0.34
N ALA A 484 19.39 3.19 0.74
CA ALA A 484 19.00 2.92 2.12
C ALA A 484 20.20 3.04 3.07
N GLN A 485 21.34 2.45 2.70
CA GLN A 485 22.57 2.56 3.47
C GLN A 485 23.07 4.02 3.56
N GLU A 486 23.05 4.73 2.44
CA GLU A 486 23.54 6.11 2.42
C GLU A 486 22.63 7.05 3.20
N LEU A 487 21.31 6.94 3.05
CA LEU A 487 20.34 7.74 3.81
C LEU A 487 20.42 7.43 5.31
N LYS A 488 20.60 6.16 5.70
CA LYS A 488 20.82 5.78 7.10
C LYS A 488 22.09 6.38 7.64
N ARG A 489 23.20 6.29 6.91
CA ARG A 489 24.49 6.90 7.26
C ARG A 489 24.40 8.41 7.45
N GLN A 490 23.53 9.08 6.69
CA GLN A 490 23.26 10.52 6.79
C GLN A 490 22.22 10.88 7.87
N GLY A 491 21.61 9.92 8.54
CA GLY A 491 20.49 10.16 9.47
C GLY A 491 19.21 10.67 8.79
N LYS A 492 19.06 10.39 7.49
CA LYS A 492 17.92 10.83 6.64
C LYS A 492 16.95 9.72 6.26
N LEU A 493 17.24 8.47 6.63
CA LEU A 493 16.31 7.37 6.42
C LEU A 493 15.26 7.40 7.53
N LYS A 494 14.12 7.99 7.23
CA LYS A 494 13.01 8.13 8.18
C LYS A 494 12.53 6.74 8.64
N ASN A 495 12.33 6.60 9.95
CA ASN A 495 11.84 5.39 10.60
C ASN A 495 12.69 4.13 10.33
N ASP A 496 13.94 4.29 9.88
CA ASP A 496 14.80 3.19 9.44
C ASP A 496 14.03 2.18 8.56
N CYS A 497 13.20 2.69 7.66
CA CYS A 497 12.32 1.88 6.83
C CYS A 497 12.41 2.27 5.35
N ILE A 498 12.31 1.25 4.48
CA ILE A 498 12.05 1.42 3.05
C ILE A 498 10.76 0.70 2.65
N VAL A 499 10.19 1.11 1.53
CA VAL A 499 9.02 0.45 0.94
C VAL A 499 9.38 -0.17 -0.41
N THR A 500 9.00 -1.44 -0.62
CA THR A 500 9.21 -2.12 -1.90
C THR A 500 8.04 -3.04 -2.23
N THR A 501 8.12 -3.78 -3.35
CA THR A 501 7.04 -4.66 -3.78
C THR A 501 7.35 -6.12 -3.53
N VAL A 502 6.34 -6.96 -3.63
CA VAL A 502 6.48 -8.43 -3.57
C VAL A 502 7.46 -9.00 -4.61
N MET A 503 7.87 -8.22 -5.61
CA MET A 503 8.83 -8.65 -6.62
C MET A 503 10.29 -8.43 -6.23
N SER A 504 10.55 -7.58 -5.23
CA SER A 504 11.93 -7.31 -4.77
C SER A 504 12.58 -8.56 -4.22
N ASN A 505 13.87 -8.69 -4.48
CA ASN A 505 14.64 -9.87 -4.13
C ASN A 505 14.71 -10.08 -2.62
N LEU A 506 14.52 -11.32 -2.17
CA LEU A 506 14.54 -11.67 -0.75
C LEU A 506 15.87 -11.30 -0.07
N SER A 507 16.98 -11.37 -0.81
CA SER A 507 18.29 -10.98 -0.30
C SER A 507 18.36 -9.50 0.09
N LEU A 508 17.68 -8.60 -0.62
CA LEU A 508 17.56 -7.19 -0.25
C LEU A 508 16.96 -7.04 1.15
N ILE A 509 15.83 -7.70 1.36
CA ILE A 509 15.09 -7.65 2.63
C ILE A 509 15.95 -8.17 3.79
N GLN A 510 16.62 -9.30 3.57
CA GLN A 510 17.46 -9.92 4.59
C GLN A 510 18.72 -9.09 4.91
N GLU A 511 19.39 -8.54 3.88
CA GLU A 511 20.60 -7.74 4.09
C GLU A 511 20.30 -6.39 4.74
N LEU A 512 19.18 -5.75 4.40
CA LEU A 512 18.74 -4.52 5.07
C LEU A 512 18.34 -4.79 6.52
N LYS A 513 17.65 -5.89 6.80
CA LYS A 513 17.29 -6.31 8.17
C LYS A 513 18.52 -6.48 9.06
N LYS A 514 19.61 -7.08 8.55
CA LYS A 514 20.89 -7.22 9.28
C LYS A 514 21.49 -5.87 9.65
N GLN A 515 21.19 -4.83 8.89
CA GLN A 515 21.66 -3.46 9.12
C GLN A 515 20.66 -2.62 9.94
N GLY A 516 19.61 -3.24 10.50
CA GLY A 516 18.57 -2.56 11.26
C GLY A 516 17.70 -1.65 10.41
N ILE A 517 17.51 -1.99 9.14
CA ILE A 517 16.57 -1.30 8.23
C ILE A 517 15.40 -2.24 7.98
N SER A 518 14.20 -1.80 8.32
CA SER A 518 12.96 -2.52 8.06
C SER A 518 12.50 -2.33 6.62
N THR A 519 11.72 -3.28 6.11
CA THR A 519 11.19 -3.23 4.75
C THR A 519 9.69 -3.50 4.78
N SER A 520 8.88 -2.55 4.33
CA SER A 520 7.45 -2.76 4.07
C SER A 520 7.26 -3.23 2.63
N ILE A 521 6.42 -4.26 2.45
CA ILE A 521 6.23 -4.94 1.16
C ILE A 521 4.81 -4.71 0.67
N THR A 522 4.67 -4.15 -0.53
CA THR A 522 3.38 -3.86 -1.16
C THR A 522 3.11 -4.78 -2.36
N PRO A 523 1.88 -4.83 -2.88
CA PRO A 523 1.61 -5.34 -4.22
C PRO A 523 2.43 -4.59 -5.28
N VAL A 524 2.55 -5.17 -6.48
CA VAL A 524 3.25 -4.54 -7.61
C VAL A 524 2.50 -3.32 -8.10
N GLY A 525 3.20 -2.23 -8.23
CA GLY A 525 2.72 -0.94 -8.73
C GLY A 525 3.19 0.22 -7.86
N ASP A 526 3.77 1.21 -8.48
CA ASP A 526 4.33 2.40 -7.83
C ASP A 526 3.30 3.17 -6.98
N LYS A 527 2.02 3.10 -7.34
CA LYS A 527 0.91 3.64 -6.57
C LYS A 527 0.88 3.07 -5.14
N TYR A 528 0.95 1.74 -5.01
CA TYR A 528 0.95 1.09 -3.70
C TYR A 528 2.22 1.42 -2.90
N VAL A 529 3.34 1.55 -3.59
CA VAL A 529 4.61 1.98 -2.97
C VAL A 529 4.46 3.40 -2.40
N ILE A 530 3.91 4.34 -3.17
CA ILE A 530 3.71 5.73 -2.73
C ILE A 530 2.70 5.81 -1.56
N GLU A 531 1.60 5.08 -1.63
CA GLU A 531 0.59 5.03 -0.57
C GLU A 531 1.21 4.54 0.74
N GLU A 532 1.96 3.44 0.70
CA GLU A 532 2.62 2.88 1.87
C GLU A 532 3.77 3.78 2.40
N MET A 533 4.53 4.42 1.50
CA MET A 533 5.51 5.43 1.88
C MET A 533 4.87 6.61 2.61
N ASN A 534 3.67 7.01 2.22
CA ASN A 534 2.93 8.08 2.89
C ASN A 534 2.42 7.63 4.25
N HIS A 535 1.91 6.41 4.35
CA HIS A 535 1.43 5.82 5.60
C HIS A 535 2.54 5.68 6.65
N LEU A 536 3.71 5.21 6.24
CA LEU A 536 4.86 4.99 7.12
C LEU A 536 5.78 6.22 7.27
N ASP A 537 5.48 7.33 6.61
CA ASP A 537 6.42 8.47 6.41
C ASP A 537 7.83 8.02 5.99
N ALA A 538 7.90 7.03 5.09
CA ALA A 538 9.17 6.51 4.59
C ALA A 538 9.75 7.47 3.53
N SER A 539 11.06 7.70 3.59
CA SER A 539 11.77 8.59 2.65
C SER A 539 12.19 7.91 1.34
N LEU A 540 12.26 6.57 1.32
CA LEU A 540 12.74 5.77 0.20
C LEU A 540 11.80 4.60 -0.09
N GLY A 541 11.47 4.42 -1.35
CA GLY A 541 10.74 3.25 -1.83
C GLY A 541 10.99 3.00 -3.30
N GLY A 542 10.53 1.84 -3.81
CA GLY A 542 10.67 1.55 -5.22
C GLY A 542 10.46 0.09 -5.60
N GLU A 543 10.76 -0.20 -6.84
CA GLU A 543 10.58 -1.50 -7.46
C GLU A 543 11.88 -2.02 -8.08
N GLN A 544 12.03 -3.33 -8.17
CA GLN A 544 13.15 -4.00 -8.87
C GLN A 544 13.32 -3.48 -10.32
N SER A 545 12.24 -3.06 -10.96
CA SER A 545 12.23 -2.50 -12.33
C SER A 545 13.02 -1.20 -12.50
N GLY A 546 13.53 -0.62 -11.42
CA GLY A 546 14.28 0.64 -11.45
C GLY A 546 13.41 1.90 -11.24
N HIS A 547 12.14 1.76 -10.91
CA HIS A 547 11.27 2.86 -10.49
C HIS A 547 11.51 3.16 -9.01
N ILE A 548 12.41 4.11 -8.73
CA ILE A 548 12.83 4.45 -7.38
C ILE A 548 12.31 5.82 -6.99
N ILE A 549 11.70 5.91 -5.83
CA ILE A 549 11.06 7.10 -5.28
C ILE A 549 11.84 7.59 -4.06
N THR A 550 12.34 8.80 -4.13
CA THR A 550 12.93 9.52 -3.00
C THR A 550 11.97 10.62 -2.58
N LYS A 551 11.07 10.34 -1.62
CA LYS A 551 9.88 11.15 -1.29
C LYS A 551 10.20 12.62 -1.01
N ASP A 552 11.27 12.88 -0.25
CA ASP A 552 11.65 14.24 0.15
C ASP A 552 12.25 15.06 -1.01
N VAL A 553 12.59 14.40 -2.11
CA VAL A 553 13.25 15.00 -3.27
C VAL A 553 12.33 15.03 -4.49
N CYS A 554 11.69 13.92 -4.80
CA CYS A 554 10.74 13.77 -5.89
C CYS A 554 9.62 12.80 -5.47
N GLY A 555 8.37 13.21 -5.63
CA GLY A 555 7.18 12.43 -5.25
C GLY A 555 6.81 11.30 -6.22
N SER A 556 7.63 11.03 -7.24
CA SER A 556 7.48 9.95 -8.22
C SER A 556 8.83 9.34 -8.55
N GLY A 557 8.85 8.21 -9.26
CA GLY A 557 10.09 7.67 -9.82
C GLY A 557 10.74 8.65 -10.79
N ASP A 558 12.05 8.83 -10.66
CA ASP A 558 12.84 9.76 -11.48
C ASP A 558 14.20 9.15 -11.81
N GLY A 559 14.28 8.55 -13.01
CA GLY A 559 15.49 7.88 -13.46
C GLY A 559 16.67 8.83 -13.62
N LEU A 560 16.44 10.07 -14.10
CA LEU A 560 17.50 11.06 -14.28
C LEU A 560 18.05 11.53 -12.93
N LEU A 561 17.19 11.85 -11.99
CA LEU A 561 17.59 12.20 -10.62
C LEU A 561 18.37 11.07 -9.98
N LEU A 562 17.86 9.83 -10.06
CA LEU A 562 18.51 8.65 -9.49
C LEU A 562 19.92 8.44 -10.08
N SER A 563 20.06 8.53 -11.40
CA SER A 563 21.37 8.38 -12.05
C SER A 563 22.37 9.45 -11.58
N VAL A 564 21.92 10.68 -11.37
CA VAL A 564 22.75 11.76 -10.81
C VAL A 564 23.11 11.49 -9.35
N LEU A 565 22.18 11.05 -8.51
CA LEU A 565 22.45 10.69 -7.10
C LEU A 565 23.47 9.55 -6.98
N ILE A 566 23.31 8.50 -7.77
CA ILE A 566 24.26 7.36 -7.80
C ILE A 566 25.64 7.81 -8.31
N SER A 567 25.68 8.63 -9.36
CA SER A 567 26.94 9.21 -9.85
C SER A 567 27.66 10.03 -8.77
N ASN A 568 26.91 10.82 -8.00
CA ASN A 568 27.46 11.56 -6.86
C ASN A 568 28.03 10.66 -5.78
N LEU A 569 27.37 9.55 -5.49
CA LEU A 569 27.86 8.58 -4.48
C LEU A 569 29.15 7.91 -4.95
N VAL A 570 29.21 7.46 -6.21
CA VAL A 570 30.42 6.91 -6.81
C VAL A 570 31.55 7.94 -6.76
N PHE A 571 31.31 9.15 -7.24
CA PHE A 571 32.30 10.23 -7.29
C PHE A 571 32.80 10.64 -5.90
N SER A 572 31.89 10.86 -4.95
CA SER A 572 32.21 11.36 -3.61
C SER A 572 32.89 10.31 -2.73
N SER A 573 32.46 9.05 -2.82
CA SER A 573 33.03 7.94 -2.03
C SER A 573 34.34 7.41 -2.57
N LYS A 574 34.68 7.75 -3.82
CA LYS A 574 35.80 7.15 -4.59
C LYS A 574 35.73 5.62 -4.68
N LYS A 575 34.53 5.06 -4.55
CA LYS A 575 34.25 3.63 -4.71
C LYS A 575 33.64 3.37 -6.07
N SER A 576 33.95 2.23 -6.67
CA SER A 576 33.28 1.81 -7.90
C SER A 576 31.81 1.46 -7.64
N LEU A 577 31.00 1.46 -8.70
CA LEU A 577 29.60 1.10 -8.57
C LEU A 577 29.44 -0.36 -8.12
N SER A 578 30.29 -1.28 -8.57
CA SER A 578 30.27 -2.67 -8.09
C SER A 578 30.57 -2.78 -6.59
N ALA A 579 31.43 -1.90 -6.06
CA ALA A 579 31.73 -1.87 -4.63
C ALA A 579 30.58 -1.33 -3.78
N LEU A 580 29.79 -0.38 -4.30
CA LEU A 580 28.61 0.14 -3.63
C LEU A 580 27.40 -0.81 -3.71
N SER A 581 27.27 -1.54 -4.81
CA SER A 581 26.14 -2.45 -5.07
C SER A 581 26.41 -3.91 -4.66
N ARG A 582 27.20 -4.13 -3.60
CA ARG A 582 27.54 -5.48 -3.09
C ARG A 582 26.34 -6.17 -2.41
N LEU A 583 25.31 -6.38 -3.16
CA LEU A 583 24.15 -7.20 -2.80
C LEU A 583 24.15 -8.43 -3.70
N GLU A 584 24.34 -9.61 -3.11
CA GLU A 584 24.23 -10.88 -3.84
C GLU A 584 22.76 -11.26 -3.95
N LEU A 585 22.20 -11.06 -5.14
CA LEU A 585 20.80 -11.37 -5.38
C LEU A 585 20.57 -12.88 -5.44
N TYR A 586 19.52 -13.35 -4.80
CA TYR A 586 19.08 -14.73 -4.90
C TYR A 586 18.60 -15.03 -6.33
N THR A 587 18.83 -16.27 -6.75
CA THR A 587 18.41 -16.70 -8.09
C THR A 587 16.89 -16.75 -8.16
N GLN A 588 16.31 -16.04 -9.13
CA GLN A 588 14.89 -16.02 -9.45
C GLN A 588 14.60 -16.78 -10.73
N TYR A 589 13.55 -17.61 -10.71
CA TYR A 589 12.92 -18.20 -11.89
C TYR A 589 11.48 -17.75 -11.94
N GLN A 590 11.02 -17.30 -13.12
CA GLN A 590 9.66 -16.82 -13.29
C GLN A 590 9.06 -17.27 -14.62
N GLN A 591 7.73 -17.53 -14.58
CA GLN A 591 6.94 -17.93 -15.74
C GLN A 591 5.53 -17.38 -15.64
N SER A 592 4.94 -17.09 -16.80
CA SER A 592 3.54 -16.68 -16.90
C SER A 592 2.74 -17.71 -17.68
N PHE A 593 1.61 -18.14 -17.13
CA PHE A 593 0.71 -19.11 -17.70
C PHE A 593 -0.56 -18.40 -18.16
N LYS A 594 -0.96 -18.57 -19.41
CA LYS A 594 -2.24 -18.03 -19.94
C LYS A 594 -3.38 -18.90 -19.45
N THR A 595 -4.27 -18.36 -18.63
CA THR A 595 -5.45 -19.08 -18.15
C THR A 595 -6.53 -18.13 -17.67
N LEU A 596 -7.80 -18.48 -17.96
CA LEU A 596 -8.98 -17.79 -17.41
C LEU A 596 -9.34 -18.30 -16.01
N GLN A 597 -8.79 -19.45 -15.60
CA GLN A 597 -9.10 -20.14 -14.35
C GLN A 597 -8.13 -19.81 -13.21
N SER A 598 -7.44 -18.69 -13.27
CA SER A 598 -6.39 -18.32 -12.31
C SER A 598 -6.83 -18.43 -10.85
N GLN A 599 -8.10 -18.11 -10.51
CA GLN A 599 -8.62 -18.25 -9.15
C GLN A 599 -8.79 -19.70 -8.73
N ILE A 600 -9.35 -20.52 -9.60
CA ILE A 600 -9.60 -21.95 -9.34
C ILE A 600 -8.26 -22.65 -9.08
N ILE A 601 -7.24 -22.35 -9.89
CA ILE A 601 -5.89 -22.89 -9.73
C ILE A 601 -5.29 -22.45 -8.39
N LEU A 602 -5.39 -21.18 -8.03
CA LEU A 602 -4.88 -20.65 -6.75
C LEU A 602 -5.59 -21.26 -5.54
N ASP A 603 -6.88 -21.61 -5.68
CA ASP A 603 -7.69 -22.19 -4.61
C ASP A 603 -7.55 -23.72 -4.51
N SER A 604 -6.90 -24.35 -5.48
CA SER A 604 -6.65 -25.80 -5.50
C SER A 604 -5.88 -26.27 -4.28
N ASN A 605 -6.39 -27.30 -3.61
CA ASN A 605 -5.73 -27.91 -2.45
C ASN A 605 -4.40 -28.58 -2.84
N GLU A 606 -4.31 -29.13 -4.05
CA GLU A 606 -3.09 -29.75 -4.55
C GLU A 606 -1.96 -28.72 -4.70
N LEU A 607 -2.24 -27.56 -5.31
CA LEU A 607 -1.26 -26.48 -5.44
C LEU A 607 -0.85 -25.95 -4.06
N LYS A 608 -1.80 -25.66 -3.17
CA LYS A 608 -1.54 -25.16 -1.82
C LYS A 608 -0.65 -26.12 -1.02
N SER A 609 -0.97 -27.42 -1.06
CA SER A 609 -0.18 -28.45 -0.37
C SER A 609 1.25 -28.51 -0.91
N LYS A 610 1.39 -28.47 -2.25
CA LYS A 610 2.71 -28.53 -2.89
C LYS A 610 3.54 -27.27 -2.66
N VAL A 611 2.91 -26.12 -2.63
CA VAL A 611 3.58 -24.83 -2.29
C VAL A 611 4.11 -24.92 -0.85
N LYS A 612 3.29 -25.34 0.11
CA LYS A 612 3.71 -25.49 1.51
C LYS A 612 4.90 -26.45 1.68
N GLU A 613 4.86 -27.63 1.03
CA GLU A 613 5.98 -28.58 1.03
C GLU A 613 7.29 -27.92 0.52
N PHE A 614 7.16 -27.13 -0.54
CA PHE A 614 8.32 -26.49 -1.13
C PHE A 614 8.79 -25.24 -0.38
N GLU A 615 7.92 -24.52 0.31
CA GLU A 615 8.31 -23.44 1.22
C GLU A 615 9.13 -24.00 2.39
N GLU A 616 8.71 -25.12 2.98
CA GLU A 616 9.47 -25.83 4.01
C GLU A 616 10.84 -26.33 3.47
N TYR A 617 10.87 -26.84 2.23
CA TYR A 617 12.11 -27.27 1.58
C TYR A 617 13.09 -26.14 1.28
N LEU A 618 12.59 -24.95 0.92
CA LEU A 618 13.41 -23.78 0.66
C LEU A 618 13.91 -23.13 1.96
N GLY A 619 13.10 -23.16 3.03
CA GLY A 619 13.38 -22.52 4.30
C GLY A 619 13.44 -21.00 4.21
N GLU A 620 14.14 -20.36 5.13
CA GLU A 620 14.26 -18.89 5.19
C GLU A 620 15.04 -18.28 4.00
N ASP A 621 15.86 -19.08 3.30
CA ASP A 621 16.68 -18.66 2.18
C ASP A 621 15.97 -18.78 0.81
N GLY A 622 14.64 -18.93 0.81
CA GLY A 622 13.88 -18.95 -0.43
C GLY A 622 12.39 -18.67 -0.23
N ARG A 623 11.69 -18.40 -1.32
CA ARG A 623 10.25 -18.17 -1.33
C ARG A 623 9.59 -18.55 -2.65
N ILE A 624 8.29 -18.70 -2.60
CA ILE A 624 7.44 -18.95 -3.75
C ILE A 624 6.38 -17.84 -3.81
N LEU A 625 6.18 -17.27 -4.97
CA LEU A 625 5.12 -16.28 -5.21
C LEU A 625 4.29 -16.72 -6.41
N ILE A 626 3.02 -17.00 -6.18
CA ILE A 626 2.06 -17.30 -7.24
C ILE A 626 0.94 -16.25 -7.18
N ARG A 627 0.71 -15.55 -8.29
CA ARG A 627 -0.28 -14.47 -8.31
C ARG A 627 -0.95 -14.31 -9.68
N LYS A 628 -2.14 -13.75 -9.66
CA LYS A 628 -2.79 -13.28 -10.89
C LYS A 628 -2.06 -12.07 -11.48
N SER A 629 -2.11 -11.95 -12.80
CA SER A 629 -1.80 -10.68 -13.46
C SER A 629 -2.96 -9.70 -13.26
N GLY A 630 -2.66 -8.45 -12.96
CA GLY A 630 -3.69 -7.41 -12.78
C GLY A 630 -4.35 -6.95 -14.09
N THR A 631 -3.70 -7.17 -15.23
CA THR A 631 -4.11 -6.62 -16.55
C THR A 631 -4.38 -7.67 -17.60
N GLU A 632 -3.96 -8.90 -17.39
CA GLU A 632 -4.05 -9.97 -18.39
C GLU A 632 -4.58 -11.26 -17.75
N PRO A 633 -5.27 -12.14 -18.51
CA PRO A 633 -5.72 -13.44 -18.01
C PRO A 633 -4.52 -14.41 -17.90
N LYS A 634 -3.65 -14.15 -16.92
CA LYS A 634 -2.42 -14.91 -16.69
C LYS A 634 -2.21 -15.15 -15.20
N LEU A 635 -1.69 -16.33 -14.88
CA LEU A 635 -1.10 -16.67 -13.59
C LEU A 635 0.42 -16.52 -13.68
N ARG A 636 1.04 -15.92 -12.68
CA ARG A 636 2.50 -15.72 -12.63
C ARG A 636 3.08 -16.50 -11.47
N LEU A 637 4.07 -17.32 -11.75
CA LEU A 637 4.89 -18.04 -10.80
C LEU A 637 6.27 -17.39 -10.70
N LEU A 638 6.74 -17.13 -9.49
CA LEU A 638 8.12 -16.79 -9.19
C LEU A 638 8.60 -17.73 -8.09
N VAL A 639 9.76 -18.31 -8.29
CA VAL A 639 10.50 -19.07 -7.28
C VAL A 639 11.87 -18.45 -7.13
N GLU A 640 12.24 -18.17 -5.91
CA GLU A 640 13.47 -17.50 -5.56
C GLU A 640 14.20 -18.26 -4.44
N ALA A 641 15.49 -18.46 -4.57
CA ALA A 641 16.30 -18.98 -3.46
C ALA A 641 17.78 -18.65 -3.62
N LYS A 642 18.47 -18.59 -2.48
CA LYS A 642 19.92 -18.49 -2.39
C LYS A 642 20.61 -19.67 -3.09
N ASN A 643 20.08 -20.87 -2.90
CA ASN A 643 20.56 -22.07 -3.59
C ASN A 643 19.87 -22.22 -4.96
N LYS A 644 20.63 -21.94 -6.04
CA LYS A 644 20.16 -22.03 -7.43
C LYS A 644 19.56 -23.39 -7.79
N ARG A 645 20.14 -24.51 -7.29
CA ARG A 645 19.65 -25.87 -7.60
C ARG A 645 18.28 -26.10 -6.95
N LYS A 646 18.10 -25.68 -5.69
CA LYS A 646 16.82 -25.75 -5.00
C LYS A 646 15.76 -24.92 -5.72
N ALA A 647 16.06 -23.66 -6.07
CA ALA A 647 15.15 -22.79 -6.81
C ALA A 647 14.70 -23.43 -8.13
N LYS A 648 15.64 -23.96 -8.92
CA LYS A 648 15.33 -24.62 -10.20
C LYS A 648 14.43 -25.85 -10.04
N LYS A 649 14.71 -26.71 -9.03
CA LYS A 649 13.91 -27.91 -8.76
C LYS A 649 12.46 -27.55 -8.43
N VAL A 650 12.28 -26.62 -7.50
CA VAL A 650 10.95 -26.16 -7.06
C VAL A 650 10.20 -25.51 -8.23
N PHE A 651 10.86 -24.61 -8.94
CA PHE A 651 10.29 -23.94 -10.11
C PHE A 651 9.81 -24.93 -11.17
N SER A 652 10.65 -25.90 -11.57
CA SER A 652 10.28 -26.89 -12.60
C SER A 652 9.10 -27.76 -12.18
N SER A 653 9.03 -28.15 -10.89
CA SER A 653 7.91 -28.95 -10.36
C SER A 653 6.61 -28.15 -10.33
N LEU A 654 6.63 -26.89 -9.85
CA LEU A 654 5.44 -26.06 -9.79
C LEU A 654 4.98 -25.60 -11.18
N SER A 655 5.91 -25.30 -12.10
CA SER A 655 5.58 -24.97 -13.48
C SER A 655 4.79 -26.09 -14.14
N LYS A 656 5.30 -27.33 -14.05
CA LYS A 656 4.61 -28.51 -14.60
C LYS A 656 3.24 -28.74 -13.96
N LEU A 657 3.12 -28.55 -12.65
CA LEU A 657 1.84 -28.68 -11.94
C LEU A 657 0.82 -27.65 -12.44
N ILE A 658 1.23 -26.38 -12.53
CA ILE A 658 0.38 -25.29 -13.00
C ILE A 658 -0.02 -25.48 -14.48
N GLU A 659 0.92 -25.92 -15.33
CA GLU A 659 0.65 -26.21 -16.74
C GLU A 659 -0.43 -27.29 -16.92
N ASN A 660 -0.41 -28.33 -16.07
CA ASN A 660 -1.42 -29.38 -16.08
C ASN A 660 -2.81 -28.89 -15.60
N MET A 661 -2.86 -27.78 -14.88
CA MET A 661 -4.10 -27.19 -14.37
C MET A 661 -4.67 -26.08 -15.29
N CYS A 662 -3.87 -25.56 -16.25
CA CYS A 662 -4.28 -24.53 -17.20
C CYS A 662 -5.03 -25.09 -18.40
#